data_932a38737c7732d391afb81905e737b8
#
_entry.id   932a38737c7732d391afb81905e737b8
#
_cell.length_a   1.000
_cell.length_b   1.000
_cell.length_c   1.000
_cell.angle_alpha   90.00
_cell.angle_beta   90.00
_cell.angle_gamma   90.00
#
_symmetry.space_group_name_H-M   'P 1'
#
loop_
_entity.id
_entity.type
_entity.pdbx_description
1 polymer ?
#
loop_
_entity_poly.entity_id
_entity_poly.type
_entity_poly.pdbx_seq_one_letter_code
_entity_poly.pdbx_strand_id
1 'polypeptide(L)'
;MLSSYLLTAWRYARKNVLYISINMLGLSLGIACCLVAFFNWQFHNEFDRQHLDAAPIYKINSIKKNQDESHKYATTPAPLALNLMEAVPEIEAARYWADQSIFRIGKKVLKRPSAFVDPLFTYLFSFNLKEGSFDLSNNGVVLTTQTKEELFGVEAVIGQTLELLVESRIIELQLKGIVEDHPLNSSFKFEALMSYDLYMSIYQDVNDDWGADTHATFISGEIEVPQMTGIINEYIKNVNSVDPEIHYEEFYLTPLKDMAEEARYTWENNLGQNNPPGSIMIPTVMAIMILLVACFNFTNTSIALAGKRVKEIGVRKALGGERKGIAGQLFFESLIIVLVSLLMGIILAEFLVPAYNRLGPWIDLKIVYLGNGFFWLFLLAIMMSVAVLGGLYPALYVSKFSTQQIFREKIKLRGSNLFTKILLILQMVFSTMALVQGILYVQNSQFQSEYPLGFNKDQIISIPLSESAGLESLVNDLRQNSKVQGVALARHHIGYGMSYAKVNHLDNKTDVRWFEVDDDYFEVMNMELVKGRSFNNANQADATSSIVVNEEFMKTFGLQIQDEVHIDTGKYTIIGVVNDFYPFGLWRGEQSKPAAFKLVKGDYNYFLVNVGDHKSELDAYLRSEWHNYFPDAPYEPELDNQQVYLSELLSDNMSFLSFFQAVVAIFLAVNALFTVVSISIMNRKKEIGVRKVMGASLAQILVLFGKGVLLLLSVSLVLGVVLGNYMSELFLDLMFSVHSHLSLGTVITASLVLFGAAYLTIGYKVVKAANGNPVDSLRYE
;
A
#
# COMPACT_ATOMS: atom_id res chain seq x y z
N MET A 1 -38.63 8.71 -31.24
CA MET A 1 -38.63 7.88 -30.04
C MET A 1 -37.66 8.38 -28.98
N LEU A 2 -36.37 8.63 -29.31
CA LEU A 2 -35.37 9.07 -28.34
C LEU A 2 -35.72 10.36 -27.59
N SER A 3 -36.20 11.38 -28.30
CA SER A 3 -36.65 12.66 -27.73
C SER A 3 -37.82 12.51 -26.76
N SER A 4 -38.74 11.59 -27.03
CA SER A 4 -39.86 11.28 -26.14
C SER A 4 -39.39 10.58 -24.86
N TYR A 5 -38.40 9.69 -24.97
CA TYR A 5 -37.80 9.01 -23.79
C TYR A 5 -37.03 9.98 -22.91
N LEU A 6 -36.27 10.90 -23.50
CA LEU A 6 -35.57 11.97 -22.77
C LEU A 6 -36.54 12.88 -22.01
N LEU A 7 -37.60 13.31 -22.65
CA LEU A 7 -38.61 14.19 -22.04
C LEU A 7 -39.35 13.49 -20.88
N THR A 8 -39.65 12.20 -21.03
CA THR A 8 -40.28 11.41 -19.95
C THR A 8 -39.32 11.17 -18.80
N ALA A 9 -38.06 10.87 -19.07
CA ALA A 9 -37.01 10.73 -18.04
C ALA A 9 -36.81 12.03 -17.25
N TRP A 10 -36.76 13.19 -17.93
CA TRP A 10 -36.68 14.50 -17.29
C TRP A 10 -37.87 14.82 -16.37
N ARG A 11 -39.09 14.63 -16.87
CA ARG A 11 -40.31 14.84 -16.06
C ARG A 11 -40.37 13.92 -14.85
N TYR A 12 -39.91 12.67 -15.02
CA TYR A 12 -39.80 11.70 -13.92
C TYR A 12 -38.77 12.12 -12.88
N ALA A 13 -37.58 12.55 -13.31
CA ALA A 13 -36.54 13.03 -12.45
C ALA A 13 -36.99 14.24 -11.62
N ARG A 14 -37.63 15.24 -12.27
CA ARG A 14 -38.14 16.43 -11.60
C ARG A 14 -39.24 16.13 -10.55
N LYS A 15 -40.03 15.09 -10.76
CA LYS A 15 -41.08 14.68 -9.81
C LYS A 15 -40.55 13.90 -8.62
N ASN A 16 -39.37 13.28 -8.73
CA ASN A 16 -38.75 12.43 -7.70
C ASN A 16 -37.33 12.87 -7.36
N VAL A 17 -37.04 14.17 -7.40
CA VAL A 17 -35.68 14.74 -7.27
C VAL A 17 -34.93 14.14 -6.10
N LEU A 18 -35.47 14.11 -4.88
CA LEU A 18 -34.80 13.63 -3.69
C LEU A 18 -34.30 12.17 -3.85
N TYR A 19 -35.15 11.26 -4.31
CA TYR A 19 -34.83 9.84 -4.48
C TYR A 19 -33.78 9.62 -5.56
N ILE A 20 -33.90 10.36 -6.67
CA ILE A 20 -32.99 10.23 -7.81
C ILE A 20 -31.62 10.82 -7.46
N SER A 21 -31.58 12.01 -6.83
CA SER A 21 -30.31 12.64 -6.41
C SER A 21 -29.53 11.76 -5.43
N ILE A 22 -30.19 11.15 -4.44
CA ILE A 22 -29.56 10.24 -3.49
C ILE A 22 -28.97 9.01 -4.22
N ASN A 23 -29.71 8.44 -5.18
CA ASN A 23 -29.20 7.31 -5.95
C ASN A 23 -28.05 7.70 -6.88
N MET A 24 -28.16 8.86 -7.54
CA MET A 24 -27.08 9.40 -8.37
C MET A 24 -25.81 9.63 -7.55
N LEU A 25 -25.90 10.23 -6.37
CA LEU A 25 -24.78 10.44 -5.48
C LEU A 25 -24.14 9.11 -5.04
N GLY A 26 -24.97 8.13 -4.65
CA GLY A 26 -24.46 6.81 -4.25
C GLY A 26 -23.77 6.07 -5.38
N LEU A 27 -24.36 6.07 -6.59
CA LEU A 27 -23.75 5.46 -7.78
C LEU A 27 -22.48 6.21 -8.20
N SER A 28 -22.49 7.55 -8.19
CA SER A 28 -21.33 8.37 -8.54
C SER A 28 -20.15 8.10 -7.62
N LEU A 29 -20.40 7.96 -6.32
CA LEU A 29 -19.37 7.64 -5.35
C LEU A 29 -18.81 6.23 -5.55
N GLY A 30 -19.69 5.23 -5.78
CA GLY A 30 -19.25 3.86 -6.09
C GLY A 30 -18.44 3.78 -7.39
N ILE A 31 -18.85 4.51 -8.43
CA ILE A 31 -18.11 4.60 -9.70
C ILE A 31 -16.74 5.30 -9.47
N ALA A 32 -16.71 6.40 -8.71
CA ALA A 32 -15.47 7.12 -8.42
C ALA A 32 -14.46 6.23 -7.67
N CYS A 33 -14.91 5.44 -6.68
CA CYS A 33 -14.05 4.45 -6.01
C CYS A 33 -13.52 3.39 -6.99
N CYS A 34 -14.35 2.93 -7.95
CA CYS A 34 -13.88 2.00 -8.99
C CYS A 34 -12.87 2.65 -9.95
N LEU A 35 -12.98 3.95 -10.21
CA LEU A 35 -12.00 4.68 -11.01
C LEU A 35 -10.66 4.82 -10.26
N VAL A 36 -10.68 5.12 -8.95
CA VAL A 36 -9.47 5.11 -8.13
C VAL A 36 -8.80 3.72 -8.16
N ALA A 37 -9.58 2.65 -7.97
CA ALA A 37 -9.06 1.29 -8.04
C ALA A 37 -8.51 0.93 -9.43
N PHE A 38 -9.13 1.44 -10.50
CA PHE A 38 -8.64 1.28 -11.87
C PHE A 38 -7.30 1.98 -12.08
N PHE A 39 -7.16 3.25 -11.68
CA PHE A 39 -5.90 3.98 -11.81
C PHE A 39 -4.80 3.38 -10.92
N ASN A 40 -5.16 2.86 -9.74
CA ASN A 40 -4.24 2.12 -8.89
C ASN A 40 -3.75 0.83 -9.57
N TRP A 41 -4.65 0.05 -10.17
CA TRP A 41 -4.30 -1.12 -10.96
C TRP A 41 -3.42 -0.75 -12.17
N GLN A 42 -3.77 0.34 -12.89
CA GLN A 42 -3.00 0.81 -14.03
C GLN A 42 -1.58 1.22 -13.64
N PHE A 43 -1.40 1.96 -12.54
CA PHE A 43 -0.12 2.36 -12.00
C PHE A 43 0.81 1.15 -11.77
N HIS A 44 0.29 0.09 -11.18
CA HIS A 44 1.05 -1.13 -10.93
C HIS A 44 1.30 -1.97 -12.19
N ASN A 45 0.37 -1.96 -13.13
CA ASN A 45 0.49 -2.73 -14.38
C ASN A 45 1.36 -2.03 -15.44
N GLU A 46 1.57 -0.74 -15.30
CA GLU A 46 2.41 0.08 -16.17
C GLU A 46 3.82 0.32 -15.59
N PHE A 47 4.26 -0.53 -14.66
CA PHE A 47 5.60 -0.46 -14.11
C PHE A 47 6.63 -0.67 -15.23
N ASP A 48 7.64 0.21 -15.31
CA ASP A 48 8.70 0.22 -16.34
C ASP A 48 8.22 0.28 -17.81
N ARG A 49 6.94 0.57 -18.06
CA ARG A 49 6.36 0.58 -19.42
C ARG A 49 7.06 1.54 -20.37
N GLN A 50 7.64 2.61 -19.86
CA GLN A 50 8.39 3.60 -20.63
C GLN A 50 9.59 3.01 -21.38
N HIS A 51 10.06 1.82 -20.96
CA HIS A 51 11.21 1.14 -21.56
C HIS A 51 10.81 -0.03 -22.48
N LEU A 52 9.51 -0.31 -22.67
CA LEU A 52 9.03 -1.47 -23.44
C LEU A 52 8.98 -1.26 -24.96
N ASP A 53 9.16 0.00 -25.43
CA ASP A 53 9.09 0.33 -26.87
C ASP A 53 10.37 -0.05 -27.65
N ALA A 54 11.42 -0.51 -26.94
CA ALA A 54 12.66 -1.03 -27.49
C ALA A 54 12.56 -2.53 -27.80
N ALA A 55 13.67 -3.13 -28.27
CA ALA A 55 13.79 -4.57 -28.41
C ALA A 55 13.49 -5.29 -27.08
N PRO A 56 13.07 -6.57 -27.08
CA PRO A 56 12.79 -7.29 -25.83
C PRO A 56 14.00 -7.27 -24.90
N ILE A 57 13.80 -6.77 -23.68
CA ILE A 57 14.82 -6.70 -22.64
C ILE A 57 14.52 -7.74 -21.57
N TYR A 58 15.56 -8.45 -21.15
CA TYR A 58 15.51 -9.43 -20.07
C TYR A 58 16.56 -9.09 -19.02
N LYS A 59 16.20 -9.26 -17.75
CA LYS A 59 17.14 -9.25 -16.64
C LYS A 59 17.57 -10.67 -16.33
N ILE A 60 18.85 -10.87 -16.08
CA ILE A 60 19.39 -12.14 -15.60
C ILE A 60 19.33 -12.14 -14.08
N ASN A 61 18.69 -13.15 -13.51
CA ASN A 61 18.67 -13.42 -12.08
C ASN A 61 19.36 -14.75 -11.80
N SER A 62 19.70 -15.02 -10.53
CA SER A 62 20.35 -16.26 -10.14
C SER A 62 19.57 -17.00 -9.03
N ILE A 63 19.74 -18.32 -9.00
CA ILE A 63 19.35 -19.15 -7.87
C ILE A 63 20.64 -19.63 -7.20
N LYS A 64 20.81 -19.25 -5.93
CA LYS A 64 21.96 -19.64 -5.14
C LYS A 64 21.49 -20.53 -4.00
N LYS A 65 22.22 -21.61 -3.75
CA LYS A 65 22.02 -22.49 -2.62
C LYS A 65 22.98 -22.11 -1.51
N ASN A 66 22.42 -21.71 -0.39
CA ASN A 66 23.15 -21.46 0.84
C ASN A 66 22.77 -22.57 1.83
N GLN A 67 23.73 -23.44 2.18
CA GLN A 67 23.50 -24.65 2.99
C GLN A 67 22.49 -25.62 2.37
N ASP A 68 21.25 -25.67 2.86
CA ASP A 68 20.21 -26.59 2.41
C ASP A 68 19.03 -25.89 1.70
N GLU A 69 19.01 -24.55 1.66
CA GLU A 69 17.93 -23.79 1.04
C GLU A 69 18.40 -23.02 -0.20
N SER A 70 17.60 -23.09 -1.26
CA SER A 70 17.84 -22.36 -2.50
C SER A 70 17.01 -21.08 -2.50
N HIS A 71 17.66 -19.95 -2.73
CA HIS A 71 17.03 -18.63 -2.79
C HIS A 71 17.29 -17.98 -4.15
N LYS A 72 16.32 -17.19 -4.59
CA LYS A 72 16.44 -16.35 -5.78
C LYS A 72 17.18 -15.06 -5.44
N TYR A 73 18.14 -14.69 -6.29
CA TYR A 73 18.90 -13.45 -6.17
C TYR A 73 18.72 -12.59 -7.42
N ALA A 74 18.66 -11.29 -7.21
CA ALA A 74 18.52 -10.32 -8.28
C ALA A 74 19.86 -9.91 -8.92
N THR A 75 20.95 -10.50 -8.46
CA THR A 75 22.33 -10.16 -8.83
C THR A 75 23.01 -11.26 -9.61
N THR A 76 24.05 -10.87 -10.34
CA THR A 76 24.88 -11.72 -11.18
C THR A 76 26.35 -11.29 -11.09
N PRO A 77 27.31 -12.17 -11.39
CA PRO A 77 28.72 -11.81 -11.47
C PRO A 77 29.00 -10.77 -12.56
N ALA A 78 29.88 -9.83 -12.29
CA ALA A 78 30.26 -8.75 -13.20
C ALA A 78 30.79 -9.22 -14.57
N PRO A 79 31.59 -10.31 -14.68
CA PRO A 79 32.10 -10.80 -15.98
C PRO A 79 31.00 -11.34 -16.90
N LEU A 80 29.84 -11.74 -16.37
CA LEU A 80 28.81 -12.45 -17.13
C LEU A 80 28.35 -11.68 -18.37
N ALA A 81 28.13 -10.38 -18.26
CA ALA A 81 27.64 -9.53 -19.37
C ALA A 81 28.62 -9.54 -20.54
N LEU A 82 29.91 -9.32 -20.27
CA LEU A 82 30.95 -9.26 -21.30
C LEU A 82 31.14 -10.62 -21.99
N ASN A 83 31.21 -11.69 -21.21
CA ASN A 83 31.37 -13.05 -21.73
C ASN A 83 30.18 -13.48 -22.60
N LEU A 84 28.95 -13.04 -22.26
CA LEU A 84 27.77 -13.30 -23.05
C LEU A 84 27.80 -12.59 -24.41
N MET A 85 28.24 -11.35 -24.47
CA MET A 85 28.41 -10.62 -25.75
C MET A 85 29.47 -11.22 -26.62
N GLU A 86 30.53 -11.82 -26.05
CA GLU A 86 31.55 -12.55 -26.83
C GLU A 86 31.00 -13.89 -27.35
N ALA A 87 30.22 -14.61 -26.54
CA ALA A 87 29.68 -15.92 -26.91
C ALA A 87 28.51 -15.80 -27.90
N VAL A 88 27.71 -14.76 -27.83
CA VAL A 88 26.53 -14.51 -28.66
C VAL A 88 26.55 -13.07 -29.18
N PRO A 89 27.23 -12.80 -30.32
CA PRO A 89 27.39 -11.43 -30.82
C PRO A 89 26.09 -10.73 -31.25
N GLU A 90 24.99 -11.46 -31.31
CA GLU A 90 23.65 -10.97 -31.70
C GLU A 90 22.89 -10.31 -30.55
N ILE A 91 23.41 -10.41 -29.30
CA ILE A 91 22.82 -9.77 -28.14
C ILE A 91 23.62 -8.55 -27.70
N GLU A 92 22.91 -7.62 -27.10
CA GLU A 92 23.47 -6.51 -26.36
C GLU A 92 23.32 -6.80 -24.87
N ALA A 93 24.36 -6.55 -24.06
CA ALA A 93 24.29 -6.71 -22.63
C ALA A 93 24.82 -5.46 -21.91
N ALA A 94 24.25 -5.14 -20.76
CA ALA A 94 24.68 -4.02 -19.94
C ALA A 94 24.59 -4.36 -18.45
N ARG A 95 25.61 -3.95 -17.71
CA ARG A 95 25.64 -4.01 -16.25
C ARG A 95 25.09 -2.73 -15.64
N TYR A 96 24.49 -2.89 -14.49
CA TYR A 96 24.01 -1.82 -13.64
C TYR A 96 24.43 -2.12 -12.19
N TRP A 97 25.11 -1.18 -11.58
CA TRP A 97 25.48 -1.25 -10.17
C TRP A 97 24.98 0.00 -9.44
N ALA A 98 24.11 -0.20 -8.43
CA ALA A 98 23.51 0.88 -7.65
C ALA A 98 24.38 1.19 -6.41
N ASP A 99 24.50 2.45 -6.09
CA ASP A 99 25.20 2.97 -4.93
C ASP A 99 24.49 4.18 -4.32
N GLN A 100 24.97 4.60 -3.15
CA GLN A 100 24.62 5.86 -2.49
C GLN A 100 25.86 6.77 -2.52
N SER A 101 25.97 7.59 -3.56
CA SER A 101 27.14 8.44 -3.77
C SER A 101 27.00 9.80 -3.08
N ILE A 102 28.11 10.33 -2.57
CA ILE A 102 28.18 11.64 -1.92
C ILE A 102 28.73 12.65 -2.93
N PHE A 103 27.94 13.67 -3.24
CA PHE A 103 28.29 14.74 -4.14
C PHE A 103 28.52 16.04 -3.38
N ARG A 104 29.56 16.81 -3.78
CA ARG A 104 29.88 18.10 -3.19
C ARG A 104 29.98 19.20 -4.25
N ILE A 105 29.42 20.38 -3.93
CA ILE A 105 29.60 21.63 -4.67
C ILE A 105 29.83 22.74 -3.64
N GLY A 106 31.05 23.24 -3.59
CA GLY A 106 31.42 24.24 -2.58
C GLY A 106 31.26 23.72 -1.15
N LYS A 107 30.30 24.28 -0.39
CA LYS A 107 30.00 23.84 0.98
C LYS A 107 28.81 22.87 1.05
N LYS A 108 28.17 22.60 -0.06
CA LYS A 108 26.97 21.76 -0.10
C LYS A 108 27.37 20.32 -0.37
N VAL A 109 27.06 19.43 0.56
CA VAL A 109 27.34 18.00 0.48
C VAL A 109 26.00 17.26 0.53
N LEU A 110 25.74 16.40 -0.45
CA LEU A 110 24.50 15.61 -0.54
C LEU A 110 24.84 14.16 -0.88
N LYS A 111 24.17 13.22 -0.20
CA LYS A 111 24.20 11.79 -0.54
C LYS A 111 22.97 11.47 -1.38
N ARG A 112 23.17 10.85 -2.55
CA ARG A 112 22.08 10.56 -3.49
C ARG A 112 22.21 9.17 -4.09
N PRO A 113 21.07 8.49 -4.34
CA PRO A 113 21.07 7.24 -5.09
C PRO A 113 21.77 7.43 -6.44
N SER A 114 22.74 6.63 -6.73
CA SER A 114 23.51 6.69 -7.98
C SER A 114 23.58 5.32 -8.64
N ALA A 115 23.92 5.30 -9.92
CA ALA A 115 24.19 4.08 -10.62
C ALA A 115 25.40 4.22 -11.53
N PHE A 116 26.20 3.15 -11.59
CA PHE A 116 27.28 2.97 -12.53
C PHE A 116 26.84 1.97 -13.60
N VAL A 117 26.97 2.36 -14.87
CA VAL A 117 26.41 1.59 -15.98
C VAL A 117 27.37 1.48 -17.16
N ASP A 118 27.27 0.36 -17.88
CA ASP A 118 27.92 0.23 -19.18
C ASP A 118 27.31 1.20 -20.20
N PRO A 119 28.06 1.65 -21.21
CA PRO A 119 27.56 2.59 -22.22
C PRO A 119 26.28 2.13 -22.92
N LEU A 120 26.10 0.83 -23.13
CA LEU A 120 24.92 0.24 -23.78
C LEU A 120 23.63 0.42 -22.94
N PHE A 121 23.72 0.60 -21.63
CA PHE A 121 22.57 0.76 -20.75
C PHE A 121 21.65 1.92 -21.20
N THR A 122 22.22 3.06 -21.57
CA THR A 122 21.46 4.23 -22.01
C THR A 122 20.85 4.09 -23.41
N TYR A 123 21.26 3.07 -24.17
CA TYR A 123 20.63 2.67 -25.45
C TYR A 123 19.53 1.62 -25.24
N LEU A 124 19.70 0.72 -24.28
CA LEU A 124 18.71 -0.31 -23.97
C LEU A 124 17.45 0.28 -23.32
N PHE A 125 17.64 1.30 -22.46
CA PHE A 125 16.55 1.90 -21.70
C PHE A 125 16.25 3.32 -22.15
N SER A 126 14.97 3.66 -22.27
CA SER A 126 14.50 4.98 -22.67
C SER A 126 14.36 5.88 -21.43
N PHE A 127 15.30 6.80 -21.25
CA PHE A 127 15.21 7.87 -20.26
C PHE A 127 14.99 9.22 -20.95
N ASN A 128 14.13 10.06 -20.38
CA ASN A 128 13.75 11.33 -20.97
C ASN A 128 14.82 12.39 -20.68
N LEU A 129 15.72 12.62 -21.64
CA LEU A 129 16.78 13.64 -21.52
C LEU A 129 16.18 15.04 -21.74
N LYS A 130 16.31 15.93 -20.74
CA LYS A 130 15.86 17.32 -20.84
C LYS A 130 16.91 18.21 -21.46
N GLU A 131 18.17 18.05 -21.05
CA GLU A 131 19.29 18.87 -21.51
C GLU A 131 20.57 18.01 -21.59
N GLY A 132 21.47 18.37 -22.52
CA GLY A 132 22.78 17.73 -22.65
C GLY A 132 22.77 16.40 -23.40
N SER A 133 23.55 15.45 -22.94
CA SER A 133 23.70 14.12 -23.54
C SER A 133 23.99 13.04 -22.51
N PHE A 134 23.83 11.76 -22.88
CA PHE A 134 24.25 10.60 -22.08
C PHE A 134 25.76 10.26 -22.27
N ASP A 135 26.61 11.27 -22.49
CA ASP A 135 28.04 11.05 -22.57
C ASP A 135 28.64 10.89 -21.16
N LEU A 136 28.80 9.64 -20.73
CA LEU A 136 29.39 9.28 -19.44
C LEU A 136 30.92 9.15 -19.49
N SER A 137 31.54 9.41 -20.64
CA SER A 137 33.00 9.36 -20.78
C SER A 137 33.68 10.50 -20.00
N ASN A 138 34.99 10.32 -19.69
CA ASN A 138 35.80 11.33 -19.01
C ASN A 138 35.16 11.87 -17.72
N ASN A 139 34.74 10.97 -16.84
CA ASN A 139 34.05 11.30 -15.59
C ASN A 139 32.75 12.12 -15.85
N GLY A 140 32.05 11.86 -16.92
CA GLY A 140 30.74 12.44 -17.19
C GLY A 140 29.68 11.92 -16.19
N VAL A 141 28.81 12.82 -15.74
CA VAL A 141 27.66 12.47 -14.91
C VAL A 141 26.38 13.03 -15.51
N VAL A 142 25.32 12.26 -15.43
CA VAL A 142 23.96 12.67 -15.76
C VAL A 142 23.16 12.71 -14.47
N LEU A 143 22.50 13.84 -14.17
CA LEU A 143 21.71 14.02 -12.96
C LEU A 143 20.21 14.06 -13.28
N THR A 144 19.37 13.67 -12.33
CA THR A 144 17.94 13.98 -12.39
C THR A 144 17.69 15.47 -12.21
N THR A 145 16.51 15.94 -12.63
CA THR A 145 16.11 17.35 -12.49
C THR A 145 16.16 17.79 -11.03
N GLN A 146 15.62 16.98 -10.12
CA GLN A 146 15.59 17.26 -8.69
C GLN A 146 17.01 17.40 -8.12
N THR A 147 17.88 16.45 -8.36
CA THR A 147 19.27 16.46 -7.83
C THR A 147 20.06 17.65 -8.41
N LYS A 148 19.87 17.96 -9.71
CA LYS A 148 20.45 19.16 -10.33
C LYS A 148 19.98 20.44 -9.62
N GLU A 149 18.68 20.58 -9.35
CA GLU A 149 18.15 21.77 -8.68
C GLU A 149 18.63 21.87 -7.22
N GLU A 150 18.75 20.77 -6.56
CA GLU A 150 19.29 20.72 -5.19
C GLU A 150 20.76 21.08 -5.14
N LEU A 151 21.60 20.62 -6.07
CA LEU A 151 23.03 20.91 -6.09
C LEU A 151 23.36 22.31 -6.62
N PHE A 152 22.83 22.65 -7.78
CA PHE A 152 23.21 23.85 -8.55
C PHE A 152 22.15 24.97 -8.54
N GLY A 153 20.92 24.70 -8.11
CA GLY A 153 19.80 25.63 -8.25
C GLY A 153 19.14 25.55 -9.62
N VAL A 154 18.46 26.63 -10.00
CA VAL A 154 17.61 26.68 -11.22
C VAL A 154 18.40 27.00 -12.51
N GLU A 155 19.61 27.47 -12.41
CA GLU A 155 20.41 27.96 -13.57
C GLU A 155 20.85 26.82 -14.50
N ALA A 156 21.20 27.17 -15.75
CA ALA A 156 21.80 26.26 -16.71
C ALA A 156 23.23 25.88 -16.28
N VAL A 157 23.52 24.59 -16.24
CA VAL A 157 24.73 24.09 -15.57
C VAL A 157 25.48 23.01 -16.36
N ILE A 158 25.05 22.69 -17.59
CA ILE A 158 25.75 21.70 -18.42
C ILE A 158 27.20 22.13 -18.64
N GLY A 159 28.13 21.21 -18.39
CA GLY A 159 29.57 21.42 -18.46
C GLY A 159 30.22 21.89 -17.16
N GLN A 160 29.46 22.27 -16.14
CA GLN A 160 30.00 22.57 -14.82
C GLN A 160 30.50 21.30 -14.13
N THR A 161 31.38 21.45 -13.14
CA THR A 161 31.97 20.36 -12.37
C THR A 161 31.34 20.27 -11.00
N LEU A 162 31.30 19.03 -10.48
CA LEU A 162 30.96 18.68 -9.11
C LEU A 162 31.93 17.59 -8.63
N GLU A 163 32.05 17.43 -7.35
CA GLU A 163 32.95 16.47 -6.73
C GLU A 163 32.18 15.26 -6.25
N LEU A 164 32.69 14.06 -6.56
CA LEU A 164 32.27 12.79 -5.98
C LEU A 164 33.24 12.45 -4.85
N LEU A 165 32.73 12.28 -3.65
CA LEU A 165 33.50 11.90 -2.47
C LEU A 165 33.38 10.39 -2.28
N VAL A 166 34.52 9.68 -2.38
CA VAL A 166 34.60 8.22 -2.19
C VAL A 166 35.71 7.92 -1.23
N GLU A 167 35.37 7.46 -0.03
CA GLU A 167 36.34 7.19 1.05
C GLU A 167 37.31 8.38 1.28
N SER A 168 38.56 8.21 0.91
CA SER A 168 39.61 9.25 1.04
C SER A 168 39.93 9.93 -0.28
N ARG A 169 39.14 9.76 -1.33
CA ARG A 169 39.38 10.29 -2.67
C ARG A 169 38.30 11.28 -3.08
N ILE A 170 38.72 12.34 -3.74
CA ILE A 170 37.83 13.33 -4.38
C ILE A 170 37.99 13.18 -5.88
N ILE A 171 36.89 12.91 -6.57
CA ILE A 171 36.88 12.74 -8.02
C ILE A 171 36.04 13.86 -8.62
N GLU A 172 36.66 14.61 -9.53
CA GLU A 172 35.95 15.67 -10.25
C GLU A 172 35.10 15.04 -11.37
N LEU A 173 33.81 15.34 -11.35
CA LEU A 173 32.84 14.92 -12.37
C LEU A 173 32.40 16.13 -13.20
N GLN A 174 32.08 15.92 -14.47
CA GLN A 174 31.51 16.93 -15.32
C GLN A 174 30.05 16.63 -15.63
N LEU A 175 29.16 17.57 -15.36
CA LEU A 175 27.73 17.44 -15.68
C LEU A 175 27.52 17.47 -17.20
N LYS A 176 27.10 16.33 -17.76
CA LYS A 176 26.91 16.14 -19.22
C LYS A 176 25.45 16.14 -19.63
N GLY A 177 24.55 15.76 -18.73
CA GLY A 177 23.14 15.68 -19.07
C GLY A 177 22.22 15.81 -17.85
N ILE A 178 20.99 16.17 -18.12
CA ILE A 178 19.90 16.25 -17.13
C ILE A 178 18.74 15.43 -17.65
N VAL A 179 18.29 14.44 -16.86
CA VAL A 179 17.11 13.60 -17.15
C VAL A 179 15.92 14.02 -16.31
N GLU A 180 14.72 13.68 -16.76
CA GLU A 180 13.53 13.80 -15.93
C GLU A 180 13.64 12.90 -14.70
N ASP A 181 13.01 13.31 -13.59
CA ASP A 181 12.89 12.47 -12.41
C ASP A 181 12.11 11.20 -12.73
N HIS A 182 12.55 10.08 -12.16
CA HIS A 182 11.90 8.80 -12.43
C HIS A 182 10.50 8.77 -11.83
N PRO A 183 9.50 8.22 -12.57
CA PRO A 183 8.20 8.00 -12.00
C PRO A 183 8.28 6.95 -10.86
N LEU A 184 7.35 7.03 -9.92
CA LEU A 184 7.34 6.11 -8.77
C LEU A 184 7.14 4.64 -9.18
N ASN A 185 6.54 4.38 -10.35
CA ASN A 185 6.39 3.05 -10.95
C ASN A 185 7.54 2.71 -11.90
N SER A 186 8.77 3.05 -11.55
CA SER A 186 9.99 2.63 -12.24
C SER A 186 10.86 1.78 -11.33
N SER A 187 11.51 0.76 -11.88
CA SER A 187 12.54 -0.02 -11.19
C SER A 187 13.84 0.76 -11.04
N PHE A 188 14.10 1.72 -11.91
CA PHE A 188 15.29 2.56 -11.82
C PHE A 188 15.03 3.77 -10.90
N LYS A 189 15.89 3.93 -9.88
CA LYS A 189 15.75 4.96 -8.85
C LYS A 189 17.00 5.83 -8.71
N PHE A 190 17.91 5.74 -9.67
CA PHE A 190 19.12 6.57 -9.62
C PHE A 190 18.78 8.06 -9.77
N GLU A 191 19.50 8.88 -9.06
CA GLU A 191 19.46 10.34 -9.18
C GLU A 191 20.73 10.87 -9.86
N ALA A 192 21.76 10.05 -9.92
CA ALA A 192 22.98 10.30 -10.67
C ALA A 192 23.38 9.04 -11.46
N LEU A 193 23.76 9.22 -12.73
CA LEU A 193 24.20 8.12 -13.60
C LEU A 193 25.65 8.39 -14.04
N MET A 194 26.51 7.40 -13.84
CA MET A 194 27.96 7.46 -14.11
C MET A 194 28.40 6.23 -14.90
N SER A 195 29.61 6.30 -15.50
CA SER A 195 30.14 5.20 -16.30
C SER A 195 30.61 4.04 -15.41
N TYR A 196 30.49 2.83 -15.92
CA TYR A 196 31.03 1.62 -15.27
C TYR A 196 32.57 1.64 -15.24
N ASP A 197 33.24 2.33 -16.19
CA ASP A 197 34.68 2.54 -16.18
C ASP A 197 35.12 3.36 -14.96
N LEU A 198 34.30 4.35 -14.57
CA LEU A 198 34.55 5.11 -13.35
C LEU A 198 34.44 4.21 -12.11
N TYR A 199 33.43 3.32 -12.04
CA TYR A 199 33.32 2.32 -10.97
C TYR A 199 34.61 1.50 -10.84
N MET A 200 35.12 0.95 -11.95
CA MET A 200 36.33 0.14 -11.93
C MET A 200 37.58 0.94 -11.49
N SER A 201 37.63 2.23 -11.80
CA SER A 201 38.73 3.11 -11.36
C SER A 201 38.70 3.43 -9.87
N ILE A 202 37.52 3.42 -9.27
CA ILE A 202 37.31 3.74 -7.85
C ILE A 202 37.51 2.51 -6.98
N TYR A 203 36.81 1.44 -7.28
CA TYR A 203 36.74 0.26 -6.42
C TYR A 203 37.78 -0.78 -6.84
N GLN A 204 37.52 -1.49 -7.93
CA GLN A 204 38.38 -2.55 -8.44
C GLN A 204 37.98 -2.88 -9.89
N ASP A 205 38.94 -3.34 -10.69
CA ASP A 205 38.63 -3.98 -11.96
C ASP A 205 37.99 -5.35 -11.70
N VAL A 206 36.72 -5.49 -12.02
CA VAL A 206 35.92 -6.69 -11.78
C VAL A 206 35.57 -7.42 -13.07
N ASN A 207 36.14 -7.05 -14.21
CA ASN A 207 35.81 -7.65 -15.50
C ASN A 207 36.09 -9.16 -15.56
N ASP A 208 37.06 -9.65 -14.80
CA ASP A 208 37.43 -11.06 -14.68
C ASP A 208 37.09 -11.68 -13.32
N ASP A 209 36.51 -10.88 -12.40
CA ASP A 209 36.20 -11.33 -11.04
C ASP A 209 34.80 -11.95 -10.96
N TRP A 210 34.72 -13.27 -11.05
CA TRP A 210 33.49 -14.02 -10.89
C TRP A 210 32.91 -14.03 -9.47
N GLY A 211 33.67 -13.55 -8.47
CA GLY A 211 33.20 -13.34 -7.10
C GLY A 211 32.51 -11.99 -6.90
N ALA A 212 32.67 -11.04 -7.84
CA ALA A 212 31.99 -9.74 -7.81
C ALA A 212 30.53 -9.89 -8.31
N ASP A 213 29.65 -10.39 -7.47
CA ASP A 213 28.29 -10.83 -7.82
C ASP A 213 27.14 -9.91 -7.39
N THR A 214 27.42 -8.63 -7.21
CA THR A 214 26.45 -7.60 -6.74
C THR A 214 25.79 -6.80 -7.88
N HIS A 215 25.93 -7.24 -9.14
CA HIS A 215 25.52 -6.49 -10.32
C HIS A 215 24.18 -6.96 -10.87
N ALA A 216 23.36 -6.04 -11.36
CA ALA A 216 22.24 -6.38 -12.22
C ALA A 216 22.72 -6.44 -13.68
N THR A 217 22.44 -7.53 -14.37
CA THR A 217 22.77 -7.70 -15.79
C THR A 217 21.51 -7.75 -16.63
N PHE A 218 21.48 -6.93 -17.67
CA PHE A 218 20.40 -6.88 -18.66
C PHE A 218 20.91 -7.35 -20.01
N ILE A 219 20.05 -8.05 -20.74
CA ILE A 219 20.34 -8.46 -22.12
C ILE A 219 19.17 -8.10 -23.04
N SER A 220 19.47 -7.74 -24.28
CA SER A 220 18.50 -7.44 -25.32
C SER A 220 18.90 -8.10 -26.64
N GLY A 221 17.90 -8.44 -27.46
CA GLY A 221 18.09 -9.07 -28.76
C GLY A 221 16.94 -10.00 -29.10
N GLU A 222 17.06 -10.65 -30.29
CA GLU A 222 16.15 -11.74 -30.65
C GLU A 222 16.57 -13.02 -29.91
N ILE A 223 15.97 -13.25 -28.74
CA ILE A 223 16.37 -14.28 -27.79
C ILE A 223 15.32 -15.38 -27.72
N GLU A 224 15.71 -16.62 -27.99
CA GLU A 224 14.97 -17.79 -27.55
C GLU A 224 15.32 -18.10 -26.09
N VAL A 225 14.42 -17.79 -25.16
CA VAL A 225 14.67 -17.85 -23.71
C VAL A 225 15.27 -19.20 -23.27
N PRO A 226 14.77 -20.39 -23.68
CA PRO A 226 15.36 -21.66 -23.24
C PRO A 226 16.79 -21.86 -23.71
N GLN A 227 17.10 -21.45 -24.95
CA GLN A 227 18.44 -21.59 -25.52
C GLN A 227 19.41 -20.64 -24.79
N MET A 228 19.02 -19.40 -24.61
CA MET A 228 19.84 -18.41 -23.91
C MET A 228 20.09 -18.81 -22.45
N THR A 229 19.08 -19.29 -21.74
CA THR A 229 19.23 -19.82 -20.37
C THR A 229 20.25 -20.96 -20.35
N GLY A 230 20.25 -21.84 -21.36
CA GLY A 230 21.25 -22.91 -21.50
C GLY A 230 22.68 -22.35 -21.60
N ILE A 231 22.88 -21.34 -22.46
CA ILE A 231 24.20 -20.71 -22.67
C ILE A 231 24.66 -20.01 -21.36
N ILE A 232 23.79 -19.27 -20.71
CA ILE A 232 24.13 -18.56 -19.46
C ILE A 232 24.53 -19.56 -18.38
N ASN A 233 23.84 -20.68 -18.27
CA ASN A 233 24.10 -21.68 -17.24
C ASN A 233 25.43 -22.45 -17.47
N GLU A 234 26.08 -22.33 -18.61
CA GLU A 234 27.43 -22.87 -18.82
C GLU A 234 28.47 -22.14 -17.93
N TYR A 235 28.20 -20.87 -17.59
CA TYR A 235 29.07 -20.03 -16.73
C TYR A 235 28.96 -20.35 -15.23
N ILE A 236 27.99 -21.15 -14.79
CA ILE A 236 27.85 -21.58 -13.38
C ILE A 236 29.17 -22.22 -12.87
N LYS A 237 29.85 -22.96 -13.70
CA LYS A 237 31.11 -23.58 -13.31
C LYS A 237 32.20 -22.58 -12.94
N ASN A 238 32.23 -21.43 -13.63
CA ASN A 238 33.21 -20.38 -13.36
C ASN A 238 32.95 -19.77 -12.00
N VAL A 239 31.66 -19.42 -11.71
CA VAL A 239 31.27 -18.83 -10.44
C VAL A 239 31.52 -19.78 -9.28
N ASN A 240 31.06 -21.02 -9.37
CA ASN A 240 31.22 -22.02 -8.30
C ASN A 240 32.68 -22.46 -8.07
N SER A 241 33.61 -22.06 -8.94
CA SER A 241 35.04 -22.30 -8.74
C SER A 241 35.69 -21.25 -7.80
N VAL A 242 35.08 -20.08 -7.61
CA VAL A 242 35.65 -18.96 -6.85
C VAL A 242 35.27 -19.05 -5.38
N ASP A 243 34.02 -19.31 -5.07
CA ASP A 243 33.54 -19.44 -3.70
C ASP A 243 32.89 -20.81 -3.46
N PRO A 244 33.51 -21.69 -2.67
CA PRO A 244 32.94 -23.00 -2.35
C PRO A 244 31.71 -22.94 -1.41
N GLU A 245 31.49 -21.84 -0.69
CA GLU A 245 30.38 -21.70 0.26
C GLU A 245 29.09 -21.27 -0.42
N ILE A 246 29.18 -20.54 -1.53
CA ILE A 246 28.03 -20.08 -2.31
C ILE A 246 27.91 -20.92 -3.57
N HIS A 247 26.86 -21.72 -3.67
CA HIS A 247 26.67 -22.60 -4.82
C HIS A 247 25.54 -22.09 -5.72
N TYR A 248 25.89 -21.60 -6.92
CA TYR A 248 24.92 -21.25 -7.96
C TYR A 248 24.34 -22.51 -8.56
N GLU A 249 23.00 -22.59 -8.58
CA GLU A 249 22.25 -23.71 -9.16
C GLU A 249 21.76 -23.38 -10.58
N GLU A 250 21.29 -22.15 -10.78
CA GLU A 250 20.68 -21.72 -12.04
C GLU A 250 20.78 -20.21 -12.25
N PHE A 251 20.97 -19.79 -13.49
CA PHE A 251 20.62 -18.45 -13.96
C PHE A 251 19.33 -18.52 -14.76
N TYR A 252 18.43 -17.56 -14.57
CA TYR A 252 17.17 -17.49 -15.31
C TYR A 252 16.86 -16.06 -15.77
N LEU A 253 16.07 -15.98 -16.86
CA LEU A 253 15.71 -14.73 -17.50
C LEU A 253 14.33 -14.25 -17.05
N THR A 254 14.25 -13.00 -16.64
CA THR A 254 12.99 -12.33 -16.32
C THR A 254 12.73 -11.22 -17.34
N PRO A 255 11.63 -11.25 -18.10
CA PRO A 255 11.27 -10.17 -19.01
C PRO A 255 11.10 -8.85 -18.23
N LEU A 256 11.46 -7.72 -18.85
CA LEU A 256 11.39 -6.40 -18.24
C LEU A 256 10.02 -6.09 -17.60
N LYS A 257 8.93 -6.46 -18.27
CA LYS A 257 7.55 -6.26 -17.79
C LYS A 257 7.24 -6.98 -16.46
N ASP A 258 7.96 -8.07 -16.15
CA ASP A 258 7.73 -8.90 -14.97
C ASP A 258 8.82 -8.65 -13.90
N MET A 259 9.85 -7.83 -14.21
CA MET A 259 11.02 -7.59 -13.39
C MET A 259 10.68 -6.99 -12.01
N ALA A 260 9.82 -5.98 -11.99
CA ALA A 260 9.43 -5.32 -10.76
C ALA A 260 8.57 -6.21 -9.84
N GLU A 261 7.86 -7.18 -10.40
CA GLU A 261 7.13 -8.18 -9.64
C GLU A 261 8.07 -9.27 -9.09
N GLU A 262 8.98 -9.78 -9.91
CA GLU A 262 9.99 -10.77 -9.52
C GLU A 262 10.92 -10.22 -8.44
N ALA A 263 11.25 -8.93 -8.49
CA ALA A 263 12.10 -8.24 -7.53
C ALA A 263 11.65 -8.39 -6.05
N ARG A 264 10.36 -8.65 -5.80
CA ARG A 264 9.83 -8.91 -4.44
C ARG A 264 10.20 -10.27 -3.87
N TYR A 265 10.59 -11.21 -4.75
CA TYR A 265 10.91 -12.59 -4.37
C TYR A 265 12.40 -12.89 -4.49
N THR A 266 13.20 -11.89 -4.84
CA THR A 266 14.64 -11.99 -5.01
C THR A 266 15.38 -11.25 -3.91
N TRP A 267 16.45 -11.85 -3.42
CA TRP A 267 17.38 -11.24 -2.47
C TRP A 267 18.37 -10.34 -3.22
N GLU A 268 19.03 -9.43 -2.48
CA GLU A 268 20.05 -8.52 -3.03
C GLU A 268 19.56 -7.72 -4.24
N ASN A 269 18.33 -7.25 -4.18
CA ASN A 269 17.76 -6.48 -5.26
C ASN A 269 18.14 -5.00 -5.17
N ASN A 270 18.94 -4.53 -6.11
CA ASN A 270 19.38 -3.14 -6.23
C ASN A 270 18.43 -2.26 -7.07
N LEU A 271 17.28 -2.78 -7.45
CA LEU A 271 16.28 -2.09 -8.26
C LEU A 271 15.00 -1.87 -7.46
N GLY A 272 14.18 -0.91 -7.90
CA GLY A 272 12.85 -0.72 -7.35
C GLY A 272 11.97 -1.96 -7.57
N GLN A 273 11.07 -2.20 -6.64
CA GLN A 273 10.12 -3.31 -6.70
C GLN A 273 8.69 -2.81 -6.75
N ASN A 274 7.80 -3.57 -7.38
CA ASN A 274 6.37 -3.28 -7.37
C ASN A 274 5.78 -3.51 -5.96
N ASN A 275 4.71 -2.79 -5.63
CA ASN A 275 4.04 -2.96 -4.34
C ASN A 275 3.41 -4.36 -4.20
N PRO A 276 3.19 -4.86 -2.97
CA PRO A 276 2.54 -6.15 -2.75
C PRO A 276 1.17 -6.26 -3.43
N PRO A 277 0.70 -7.46 -3.85
CA PRO A 277 -0.61 -7.64 -4.48
C PRO A 277 -1.78 -7.11 -3.64
N GLY A 278 -1.62 -7.05 -2.33
CA GLY A 278 -2.60 -6.47 -1.40
C GLY A 278 -2.91 -5.00 -1.70
N SER A 279 -1.92 -4.22 -2.15
CA SER A 279 -2.10 -2.80 -2.50
C SER A 279 -3.02 -2.58 -3.71
N ILE A 280 -3.16 -3.58 -4.58
CA ILE A 280 -4.12 -3.57 -5.69
C ILE A 280 -5.45 -4.21 -5.25
N MET A 281 -5.38 -5.37 -4.59
CA MET A 281 -6.55 -6.20 -4.29
C MET A 281 -7.47 -5.54 -3.28
N ILE A 282 -6.93 -4.95 -2.20
CA ILE A 282 -7.73 -4.36 -1.12
C ILE A 282 -8.60 -3.19 -1.62
N PRO A 283 -8.04 -2.14 -2.26
CA PRO A 283 -8.85 -1.04 -2.79
C PRO A 283 -9.85 -1.49 -3.86
N THR A 284 -9.49 -2.50 -4.67
CA THR A 284 -10.38 -3.04 -5.70
C THR A 284 -11.59 -3.74 -5.08
N VAL A 285 -11.40 -4.60 -4.08
CA VAL A 285 -12.48 -5.29 -3.37
C VAL A 285 -13.40 -4.27 -2.68
N MET A 286 -12.80 -3.27 -2.01
CA MET A 286 -13.54 -2.19 -1.36
C MET A 286 -14.41 -1.41 -2.36
N ALA A 287 -13.86 -1.03 -3.51
CA ALA A 287 -14.58 -0.31 -4.56
C ALA A 287 -15.75 -1.12 -5.14
N ILE A 288 -15.52 -2.42 -5.41
CA ILE A 288 -16.58 -3.33 -5.88
C ILE A 288 -17.69 -3.45 -4.84
N MET A 289 -17.35 -3.57 -3.55
CA MET A 289 -18.36 -3.64 -2.48
C MET A 289 -19.21 -2.38 -2.41
N ILE A 290 -18.60 -1.19 -2.46
CA ILE A 290 -19.32 0.09 -2.47
C ILE A 290 -20.26 0.16 -3.70
N LEU A 291 -19.75 -0.21 -4.88
CA LEU A 291 -20.54 -0.20 -6.11
C LEU A 291 -21.72 -1.17 -6.04
N LEU A 292 -21.54 -2.39 -5.50
CA LEU A 292 -22.61 -3.37 -5.31
C LEU A 292 -23.70 -2.84 -4.37
N VAL A 293 -23.32 -2.25 -3.24
CA VAL A 293 -24.25 -1.64 -2.29
C VAL A 293 -25.02 -0.50 -2.96
N ALA A 294 -24.35 0.34 -3.75
CA ALA A 294 -25.00 1.40 -4.53
C ALA A 294 -25.98 0.86 -5.59
N CYS A 295 -25.59 -0.21 -6.30
CA CYS A 295 -26.47 -0.89 -7.28
C CYS A 295 -27.71 -1.50 -6.59
N PHE A 296 -27.56 -2.15 -5.44
CA PHE A 296 -28.69 -2.70 -4.69
C PHE A 296 -29.63 -1.60 -4.21
N ASN A 297 -29.08 -0.48 -3.73
CA ASN A 297 -29.86 0.69 -3.36
C ASN A 297 -30.65 1.24 -4.57
N PHE A 298 -29.98 1.40 -5.72
CA PHE A 298 -30.61 1.87 -6.95
C PHE A 298 -31.71 0.92 -7.44
N THR A 299 -31.45 -0.40 -7.42
CA THR A 299 -32.45 -1.43 -7.77
C THR A 299 -33.67 -1.35 -6.87
N ASN A 300 -33.49 -1.32 -5.56
CA ASN A 300 -34.57 -1.22 -4.58
C ASN A 300 -35.41 0.02 -4.76
N THR A 301 -34.74 1.17 -4.97
CA THR A 301 -35.43 2.45 -5.20
C THR A 301 -36.16 2.46 -6.54
N SER A 302 -35.58 1.90 -7.60
CA SER A 302 -36.20 1.80 -8.92
C SER A 302 -37.44 0.94 -8.91
N ILE A 303 -37.42 -0.23 -8.23
CA ILE A 303 -38.62 -1.07 -8.04
C ILE A 303 -39.71 -0.28 -7.29
N ALA A 304 -39.32 0.41 -6.28
CA ALA A 304 -40.18 1.19 -5.42
C ALA A 304 -40.90 2.33 -6.16
N LEU A 305 -40.14 3.09 -6.93
CA LEU A 305 -40.66 4.21 -7.73
C LEU A 305 -41.48 3.73 -8.92
N ALA A 306 -41.10 2.61 -9.55
CA ALA A 306 -41.86 1.99 -10.63
C ALA A 306 -43.25 1.51 -10.15
N GLY A 307 -43.37 1.11 -8.89
CA GLY A 307 -44.67 0.80 -8.27
C GLY A 307 -45.69 1.95 -8.28
N LYS A 308 -45.23 3.21 -8.19
CA LYS A 308 -46.09 4.40 -8.29
C LYS A 308 -46.66 4.62 -9.70
N ARG A 309 -46.00 4.04 -10.72
CA ARG A 309 -46.35 4.21 -12.15
C ARG A 309 -47.16 3.05 -12.71
N VAL A 310 -47.56 2.07 -11.89
CA VAL A 310 -48.24 0.86 -12.35
C VAL A 310 -49.57 1.22 -13.07
N LYS A 311 -50.34 2.20 -12.55
CA LYS A 311 -51.57 2.67 -13.21
C LYS A 311 -51.28 3.27 -14.61
N GLU A 312 -50.26 4.10 -14.75
CA GLU A 312 -49.80 4.68 -16.02
C GLU A 312 -49.43 3.60 -17.03
N ILE A 313 -48.65 2.60 -16.57
CA ILE A 313 -48.25 1.45 -17.38
C ILE A 313 -49.44 0.61 -17.79
N GLY A 314 -50.43 0.45 -16.91
CA GLY A 314 -51.69 -0.23 -17.22
C GLY A 314 -52.49 0.44 -18.34
N VAL A 315 -52.60 1.77 -18.29
CA VAL A 315 -53.24 2.56 -19.35
C VAL A 315 -52.51 2.40 -20.69
N ARG A 316 -51.16 2.49 -20.69
CA ARG A 316 -50.37 2.29 -21.90
C ARG A 316 -50.55 0.90 -22.51
N LYS A 317 -50.61 -0.14 -21.67
CA LYS A 317 -50.89 -1.51 -22.13
C LYS A 317 -52.32 -1.67 -22.68
N ALA A 318 -53.30 -1.03 -22.05
CA ALA A 318 -54.68 -1.03 -22.54
C ALA A 318 -54.82 -0.35 -23.91
N LEU A 319 -53.96 0.63 -24.19
CA LEU A 319 -53.86 1.33 -25.48
C LEU A 319 -52.94 0.60 -26.50
N GLY A 320 -52.55 -0.65 -26.26
CA GLY A 320 -51.79 -1.49 -27.20
C GLY A 320 -50.27 -1.44 -27.00
N GLY A 321 -49.75 -0.86 -25.91
CA GLY A 321 -48.32 -0.83 -25.63
C GLY A 321 -47.75 -2.22 -25.34
N GLU A 322 -46.73 -2.63 -26.12
CA GLU A 322 -46.06 -3.91 -25.95
C GLU A 322 -45.17 -3.94 -24.71
N ARG A 323 -45.03 -5.13 -24.08
CA ARG A 323 -44.18 -5.36 -22.89
C ARG A 323 -42.71 -4.96 -23.13
N LYS A 324 -42.15 -5.32 -24.32
CA LYS A 324 -40.77 -5.01 -24.69
C LYS A 324 -40.54 -3.49 -24.78
N GLY A 325 -41.46 -2.75 -25.37
CA GLY A 325 -41.40 -1.29 -25.50
C GLY A 325 -41.43 -0.59 -24.14
N ILE A 326 -42.27 -1.05 -23.22
CA ILE A 326 -42.37 -0.50 -21.84
C ILE A 326 -41.11 -0.83 -21.06
N ALA A 327 -40.59 -2.07 -21.13
CA ALA A 327 -39.35 -2.47 -20.48
C ALA A 327 -38.14 -1.68 -21.01
N GLY A 328 -38.04 -1.51 -22.35
CA GLY A 328 -37.03 -0.72 -23.00
C GLY A 328 -37.03 0.76 -22.56
N GLN A 329 -38.22 1.37 -22.43
CA GLN A 329 -38.34 2.73 -21.92
C GLN A 329 -37.85 2.86 -20.48
N LEU A 330 -38.27 1.96 -19.58
CA LEU A 330 -37.86 1.98 -18.16
C LEU A 330 -36.35 1.74 -18.02
N PHE A 331 -35.80 0.85 -18.84
CA PHE A 331 -34.36 0.61 -18.88
C PHE A 331 -33.61 1.84 -19.37
N PHE A 332 -34.09 2.50 -20.42
CA PHE A 332 -33.50 3.73 -20.96
C PHE A 332 -33.52 4.88 -19.94
N GLU A 333 -34.59 5.04 -19.17
CA GLU A 333 -34.69 6.00 -18.06
C GLU A 333 -33.60 5.70 -16.99
N SER A 334 -33.39 4.42 -16.67
CA SER A 334 -32.32 3.99 -15.74
C SER A 334 -30.92 4.25 -16.31
N LEU A 335 -30.72 4.02 -17.61
CA LEU A 335 -29.46 4.26 -18.30
C LEU A 335 -29.05 5.74 -18.26
N ILE A 336 -30.03 6.67 -18.40
CA ILE A 336 -29.75 8.12 -18.26
C ILE A 336 -29.26 8.44 -16.84
N ILE A 337 -29.88 7.88 -15.82
CA ILE A 337 -29.43 8.08 -14.42
C ILE A 337 -28.01 7.56 -14.24
N VAL A 338 -27.71 6.36 -14.76
CA VAL A 338 -26.37 5.77 -14.71
C VAL A 338 -25.36 6.62 -15.46
N LEU A 339 -25.68 7.13 -16.66
CA LEU A 339 -24.81 8.01 -17.43
C LEU A 339 -24.47 9.30 -16.68
N VAL A 340 -25.48 9.95 -16.09
CA VAL A 340 -25.23 11.16 -15.28
C VAL A 340 -24.40 10.83 -14.04
N SER A 341 -24.67 9.69 -13.39
CA SER A 341 -23.87 9.22 -12.26
C SER A 341 -22.42 8.90 -12.66
N LEU A 342 -22.19 8.38 -13.87
CA LEU A 342 -20.86 8.13 -14.41
C LEU A 342 -20.10 9.45 -14.60
N LEU A 343 -20.71 10.46 -15.20
CA LEU A 343 -20.10 11.78 -15.37
C LEU A 343 -19.76 12.43 -14.03
N MET A 344 -20.67 12.35 -13.06
CA MET A 344 -20.41 12.81 -11.69
C MET A 344 -19.32 11.98 -11.03
N GLY A 345 -19.26 10.68 -11.29
CA GLY A 345 -18.22 9.77 -10.79
C GLY A 345 -16.82 10.14 -11.31
N ILE A 346 -16.70 10.51 -12.59
CA ILE A 346 -15.46 11.01 -13.18
C ILE A 346 -15.05 12.31 -12.48
N ILE A 347 -15.96 13.25 -12.28
CA ILE A 347 -15.66 14.50 -11.56
C ILE A 347 -15.22 14.23 -10.13
N LEU A 348 -15.85 13.29 -9.43
CA LEU A 348 -15.45 12.91 -8.07
C LEU A 348 -14.06 12.23 -8.06
N ALA A 349 -13.71 11.46 -9.09
CA ALA A 349 -12.39 10.84 -9.19
C ALA A 349 -11.25 11.87 -9.25
N GLU A 350 -11.48 13.06 -9.88
CA GLU A 350 -10.52 14.16 -9.89
C GLU A 350 -10.14 14.67 -8.49
N PHE A 351 -11.00 14.46 -7.50
CA PHE A 351 -10.72 14.80 -6.11
C PHE A 351 -10.21 13.60 -5.31
N LEU A 352 -10.73 12.39 -5.60
CA LEU A 352 -10.38 11.19 -4.85
C LEU A 352 -8.99 10.66 -5.21
N VAL A 353 -8.55 10.75 -6.48
CA VAL A 353 -7.22 10.30 -6.90
C VAL A 353 -6.10 11.10 -6.21
N PRO A 354 -6.10 12.45 -6.22
CA PRO A 354 -5.11 13.20 -5.44
C PRO A 354 -5.18 12.97 -3.94
N ALA A 355 -6.39 12.71 -3.40
CA ALA A 355 -6.54 12.36 -1.98
C ALA A 355 -5.93 10.97 -1.68
N TYR A 356 -6.06 10.02 -2.61
CA TYR A 356 -5.45 8.71 -2.51
C TYR A 356 -3.92 8.78 -2.59
N ASN A 357 -3.36 9.61 -3.47
CA ASN A 357 -1.91 9.83 -3.59
C ASN A 357 -1.26 10.37 -2.29
N ARG A 358 -2.04 11.04 -1.44
CA ARG A 358 -1.53 11.53 -0.13
C ARG A 358 -1.40 10.44 0.94
N LEU A 359 -1.88 9.23 0.67
CA LEU A 359 -1.79 8.12 1.62
C LEU A 359 -0.36 7.57 1.75
N GLY A 360 0.54 7.83 0.78
CA GLY A 360 1.92 7.42 0.90
C GLY A 360 2.82 7.99 -0.19
N PRO A 361 4.12 8.15 0.12
CA PRO A 361 5.08 8.71 -0.85
C PRO A 361 5.38 7.75 -2.02
N TRP A 362 4.91 6.51 -1.95
CA TRP A 362 5.09 5.49 -3.01
C TRP A 362 3.93 5.40 -3.99
N ILE A 363 2.94 6.32 -3.91
CA ILE A 363 1.74 6.31 -4.75
C ILE A 363 1.69 7.61 -5.55
N ASP A 364 1.67 7.51 -6.88
CA ASP A 364 1.45 8.63 -7.81
C ASP A 364 0.53 8.20 -8.94
N LEU A 365 -0.77 8.08 -8.62
CA LEU A 365 -1.78 7.75 -9.62
C LEU A 365 -2.01 8.95 -10.54
N LYS A 366 -1.84 8.74 -11.84
CA LYS A 366 -2.11 9.75 -12.87
C LYS A 366 -3.43 9.47 -13.56
N ILE A 367 -4.24 10.52 -13.70
CA ILE A 367 -5.50 10.45 -14.43
C ILE A 367 -5.23 10.69 -15.91
N VAL A 368 -5.31 9.65 -16.73
CA VAL A 368 -5.08 9.73 -18.17
C VAL A 368 -6.34 9.31 -18.92
N TYR A 369 -7.05 10.27 -19.51
CA TYR A 369 -8.27 10.01 -20.29
C TYR A 369 -7.99 9.84 -21.78
N LEU A 370 -7.16 10.70 -22.36
CA LEU A 370 -6.89 10.73 -23.81
C LEU A 370 -5.81 9.69 -24.15
N GLY A 371 -6.00 8.95 -25.22
CA GLY A 371 -5.06 7.90 -25.64
C GLY A 371 -5.20 6.56 -24.89
N ASN A 372 -5.97 6.52 -23.80
CA ASN A 372 -6.18 5.31 -23.00
C ASN A 372 -7.46 4.57 -23.45
N GLY A 373 -7.35 3.72 -24.46
CA GLY A 373 -8.51 2.92 -24.94
C GLY A 373 -9.06 1.96 -23.91
N PHE A 374 -8.19 1.42 -23.03
CA PHE A 374 -8.59 0.51 -21.98
C PHE A 374 -9.45 1.20 -20.91
N PHE A 375 -9.14 2.46 -20.58
CA PHE A 375 -9.98 3.29 -19.70
C PHE A 375 -11.43 3.42 -20.22
N TRP A 376 -11.59 3.72 -21.51
CA TRP A 376 -12.92 3.87 -22.10
C TRP A 376 -13.70 2.54 -22.14
N LEU A 377 -13.00 1.44 -22.39
CA LEU A 377 -13.59 0.09 -22.31
C LEU A 377 -14.04 -0.23 -20.87
N PHE A 378 -13.23 0.10 -19.87
CA PHE A 378 -13.56 -0.05 -18.45
C PHE A 378 -14.79 0.80 -18.05
N LEU A 379 -14.85 2.05 -18.46
CA LEU A 379 -16.02 2.92 -18.24
C LEU A 379 -17.29 2.33 -18.86
N LEU A 380 -17.20 1.83 -20.09
CA LEU A 380 -18.32 1.17 -20.75
C LEU A 380 -18.76 -0.09 -19.98
N ALA A 381 -17.81 -0.89 -19.53
CA ALA A 381 -18.09 -2.09 -18.75
C ALA A 381 -18.79 -1.76 -17.41
N ILE A 382 -18.32 -0.76 -16.67
CA ILE A 382 -18.99 -0.28 -15.44
C ILE A 382 -20.38 0.22 -15.77
N MET A 383 -20.53 1.09 -16.77
CA MET A 383 -21.83 1.64 -17.16
C MET A 383 -22.85 0.53 -17.48
N MET A 384 -22.44 -0.45 -18.28
CA MET A 384 -23.28 -1.59 -18.65
C MET A 384 -23.62 -2.47 -17.44
N SER A 385 -22.63 -2.77 -16.60
CA SER A 385 -22.84 -3.57 -15.38
C SER A 385 -23.84 -2.90 -14.44
N VAL A 386 -23.69 -1.61 -14.16
CA VAL A 386 -24.59 -0.83 -13.29
C VAL A 386 -25.99 -0.73 -13.91
N ALA A 387 -26.09 -0.49 -15.23
CA ALA A 387 -27.39 -0.43 -15.92
C ALA A 387 -28.12 -1.78 -15.90
N VAL A 388 -27.40 -2.89 -16.07
CA VAL A 388 -27.98 -4.24 -16.02
C VAL A 388 -28.40 -4.59 -14.60
N LEU A 389 -27.49 -4.46 -13.62
CA LEU A 389 -27.75 -4.81 -12.22
C LEU A 389 -28.85 -3.92 -11.60
N GLY A 390 -28.79 -2.62 -11.84
CA GLY A 390 -29.65 -1.65 -11.22
C GLY A 390 -30.95 -1.33 -11.99
N GLY A 391 -30.93 -1.40 -13.32
CA GLY A 391 -32.05 -0.93 -14.19
C GLY A 391 -32.83 -2.04 -14.88
N LEU A 392 -32.20 -3.12 -15.33
CA LEU A 392 -32.86 -4.14 -16.15
C LEU A 392 -33.91 -4.93 -15.36
N TYR A 393 -33.57 -5.38 -14.14
CA TYR A 393 -34.52 -6.15 -13.34
C TYR A 393 -35.80 -5.37 -12.99
N PRO A 394 -35.73 -4.12 -12.48
CA PRO A 394 -36.90 -3.30 -12.25
C PRO A 394 -37.76 -3.13 -13.51
N ALA A 395 -37.14 -2.88 -14.67
CA ALA A 395 -37.82 -2.71 -15.94
C ALA A 395 -38.59 -3.96 -16.39
N LEU A 396 -37.94 -5.14 -16.30
CA LEU A 396 -38.57 -6.42 -16.63
C LEU A 396 -39.64 -6.81 -15.61
N TYR A 397 -39.42 -6.55 -14.33
CA TYR A 397 -40.38 -6.88 -13.27
C TYR A 397 -41.68 -6.11 -13.44
N VAL A 398 -41.62 -4.79 -13.60
CA VAL A 398 -42.80 -3.94 -13.69
C VAL A 398 -43.53 -4.14 -15.02
N SER A 399 -42.83 -4.36 -16.12
CA SER A 399 -43.41 -4.65 -17.42
C SER A 399 -44.18 -6.00 -17.47
N LYS A 400 -44.00 -6.90 -16.48
CA LYS A 400 -44.68 -8.22 -16.44
C LYS A 400 -46.16 -8.15 -16.01
N PHE A 401 -46.58 -7.12 -15.27
CA PHE A 401 -47.95 -7.04 -14.76
C PHE A 401 -48.99 -6.94 -15.89
N SER A 402 -50.08 -7.75 -15.80
CA SER A 402 -51.17 -7.71 -16.77
C SER A 402 -52.15 -6.55 -16.52
N THR A 403 -52.82 -6.07 -17.58
CA THR A 403 -53.81 -4.99 -17.52
C THR A 403 -54.95 -5.30 -16.53
N GLN A 404 -55.39 -6.57 -16.51
CA GLN A 404 -56.44 -7.02 -15.58
C GLN A 404 -56.02 -6.98 -14.11
N GLN A 405 -54.76 -7.32 -13.83
CA GLN A 405 -54.20 -7.25 -12.47
C GLN A 405 -54.11 -5.78 -12.02
N ILE A 406 -53.76 -4.87 -12.92
CA ILE A 406 -53.61 -3.43 -12.64
C ILE A 406 -54.97 -2.78 -12.31
N PHE A 407 -56.02 -3.04 -13.09
CA PHE A 407 -57.29 -2.39 -12.90
C PHE A 407 -58.19 -3.04 -11.84
N ARG A 408 -58.01 -4.34 -11.52
CA ARG A 408 -58.78 -5.03 -10.45
C ARG A 408 -58.26 -4.73 -9.04
N GLU A 409 -57.40 -3.73 -8.84
CA GLU A 409 -56.77 -3.36 -7.53
C GLU A 409 -56.15 -4.55 -6.75
N LYS A 410 -56.04 -5.74 -7.39
CA LYS A 410 -55.44 -6.92 -6.79
C LYS A 410 -53.89 -6.84 -6.76
N ILE A 411 -53.29 -5.84 -7.43
CA ILE A 411 -51.88 -5.54 -7.21
C ILE A 411 -51.78 -4.76 -5.90
N LYS A 412 -52.00 -5.47 -4.79
CA LYS A 412 -51.26 -5.15 -3.61
C LYS A 412 -49.80 -5.41 -4.04
N LEU A 413 -49.04 -4.36 -4.40
CA LEU A 413 -47.60 -4.35 -4.25
C LEU A 413 -47.40 -4.56 -2.75
N ARG A 414 -47.62 -5.82 -2.31
CA ARG A 414 -47.38 -6.29 -0.97
C ARG A 414 -45.89 -5.96 -0.76
N GLY A 415 -45.65 -4.86 -0.08
CA GLY A 415 -44.33 -4.30 0.11
C GLY A 415 -43.37 -5.38 0.59
N SER A 416 -42.42 -5.67 -0.24
CA SER A 416 -41.38 -6.63 -0.17
C SER A 416 -41.68 -7.95 -0.88
N ASN A 417 -41.44 -7.99 -2.19
CA ASN A 417 -41.12 -9.23 -2.85
C ASN A 417 -39.89 -9.84 -2.16
N LEU A 418 -39.82 -11.18 -2.12
CA LEU A 418 -38.64 -11.89 -1.56
C LEU A 418 -37.32 -11.33 -2.10
N PHE A 419 -37.26 -10.99 -3.38
CA PHE A 419 -36.09 -10.39 -4.02
C PHE A 419 -35.66 -9.05 -3.37
N THR A 420 -36.60 -8.11 -3.17
CA THR A 420 -36.29 -6.81 -2.51
C THR A 420 -35.79 -7.02 -1.06
N LYS A 421 -36.33 -8.03 -0.34
CA LYS A 421 -35.85 -8.36 0.98
C LYS A 421 -34.43 -8.94 0.95
N ILE A 422 -34.17 -9.85 0.00
CA ILE A 422 -32.83 -10.42 -0.19
C ILE A 422 -31.81 -9.31 -0.50
N LEU A 423 -32.12 -8.42 -1.45
CA LEU A 423 -31.24 -7.29 -1.77
C LEU A 423 -31.00 -6.38 -0.56
N LEU A 424 -32.05 -6.15 0.25
CA LEU A 424 -31.91 -5.34 1.46
C LEU A 424 -31.03 -6.05 2.51
N ILE A 425 -31.19 -7.37 2.70
CA ILE A 425 -30.33 -8.15 3.60
C ILE A 425 -28.89 -8.09 3.11
N LEU A 426 -28.63 -8.39 1.83
CA LEU A 426 -27.27 -8.36 1.27
C LEU A 426 -26.65 -6.97 1.44
N GLN A 427 -27.39 -5.91 1.15
CA GLN A 427 -26.92 -4.54 1.35
C GLN A 427 -26.57 -4.26 2.81
N MET A 428 -27.43 -4.68 3.76
CA MET A 428 -27.15 -4.51 5.19
C MET A 428 -25.97 -5.39 5.66
N VAL A 429 -25.82 -6.59 5.11
CA VAL A 429 -24.66 -7.46 5.38
C VAL A 429 -23.37 -6.79 4.95
N PHE A 430 -23.30 -6.29 3.70
CA PHE A 430 -22.10 -5.58 3.21
C PHE A 430 -21.83 -4.29 3.99
N SER A 431 -22.87 -3.54 4.37
CA SER A 431 -22.70 -2.34 5.18
C SER A 431 -22.22 -2.65 6.60
N THR A 432 -22.69 -3.74 7.21
CA THR A 432 -22.21 -4.19 8.52
C THR A 432 -20.80 -4.74 8.43
N MET A 433 -20.49 -5.49 7.38
CA MET A 433 -19.15 -5.97 7.10
C MET A 433 -18.15 -4.80 6.99
N ALA A 434 -18.46 -3.79 6.17
CA ALA A 434 -17.63 -2.58 6.02
C ALA A 434 -17.46 -1.83 7.35
N LEU A 435 -18.52 -1.76 8.17
CA LEU A 435 -18.47 -1.12 9.48
C LEU A 435 -17.55 -1.89 10.44
N VAL A 436 -17.65 -3.21 10.50
CA VAL A 436 -16.79 -4.07 11.33
C VAL A 436 -15.34 -3.95 10.90
N GLN A 437 -15.07 -4.01 9.60
CA GLN A 437 -13.72 -3.80 9.05
C GLN A 437 -13.17 -2.42 9.42
N GLY A 438 -13.96 -1.35 9.24
CA GLY A 438 -13.53 0.00 9.60
C GLY A 438 -13.17 0.14 11.07
N ILE A 439 -13.95 -0.45 11.98
CA ILE A 439 -13.66 -0.42 13.42
C ILE A 439 -12.42 -1.26 13.74
N LEU A 440 -12.30 -2.47 13.17
CA LEU A 440 -11.15 -3.35 13.40
C LEU A 440 -9.84 -2.72 12.92
N TYR A 441 -9.84 -2.08 11.76
CA TYR A 441 -8.62 -1.46 11.25
C TYR A 441 -8.22 -0.20 12.04
N VAL A 442 -9.18 0.58 12.55
CA VAL A 442 -8.88 1.66 13.50
C VAL A 442 -8.28 1.10 14.79
N GLN A 443 -8.83 0.00 15.31
CA GLN A 443 -8.27 -0.66 16.50
C GLN A 443 -6.89 -1.25 16.21
N ASN A 444 -6.67 -1.80 15.01
CA ASN A 444 -5.36 -2.31 14.62
C ASN A 444 -4.33 -1.20 14.48
N SER A 445 -4.68 -0.05 13.91
CA SER A 445 -3.78 1.11 13.83
C SER A 445 -3.33 1.56 15.23
N GLN A 446 -4.26 1.67 16.18
CA GLN A 446 -3.93 1.98 17.57
C GLN A 446 -3.06 0.88 18.20
N PHE A 447 -3.40 -0.38 17.99
CA PHE A 447 -2.62 -1.52 18.48
C PHE A 447 -1.19 -1.51 17.95
N GLN A 448 -0.98 -1.25 16.64
CA GLN A 448 0.35 -1.17 16.03
C GLN A 448 1.18 -0.03 16.62
N SER A 449 0.58 1.15 16.83
CA SER A 449 1.29 2.33 17.36
C SER A 449 1.66 2.21 18.84
N GLU A 450 0.84 1.49 19.63
CA GLU A 450 1.03 1.31 21.07
C GLU A 450 1.80 0.03 21.42
N TYR A 451 2.05 -0.85 20.45
CA TYR A 451 2.73 -2.12 20.71
C TYR A 451 4.18 -1.92 21.15
N PRO A 452 4.62 -2.55 22.25
CA PRO A 452 5.98 -2.41 22.73
C PRO A 452 6.96 -3.12 21.76
N LEU A 453 7.68 -2.35 20.97
CA LEU A 453 8.66 -2.88 20.02
C LEU A 453 9.95 -3.38 20.68
N GLY A 454 10.13 -3.17 21.98
CA GLY A 454 11.31 -3.57 22.74
C GLY A 454 12.47 -2.58 22.66
N PHE A 455 12.28 -1.42 22.04
CA PHE A 455 13.27 -0.34 21.97
C PHE A 455 12.57 1.03 21.77
N ASN A 456 13.32 2.11 22.01
CA ASN A 456 12.84 3.47 21.82
C ASN A 456 12.94 3.85 20.33
N LYS A 457 11.80 4.08 19.68
CA LYS A 457 11.71 4.45 18.26
C LYS A 457 11.56 5.96 18.01
N ASP A 458 11.08 6.72 19.00
CA ASP A 458 10.58 8.08 18.78
C ASP A 458 11.56 9.17 19.23
N GLN A 459 12.39 8.87 20.24
CA GLN A 459 13.26 9.84 20.89
C GLN A 459 14.74 9.74 20.48
N ILE A 460 15.03 8.96 19.46
CA ILE A 460 16.40 8.80 18.95
C ILE A 460 16.56 9.62 17.66
N ILE A 461 17.72 10.21 17.46
CA ILE A 461 18.24 10.67 16.17
C ILE A 461 19.38 9.74 15.82
N SER A 462 19.23 8.99 14.73
CA SER A 462 20.24 8.09 14.19
C SER A 462 20.86 8.73 12.95
N ILE A 463 22.18 8.77 12.89
CA ILE A 463 22.92 9.37 11.79
C ILE A 463 23.96 8.38 11.29
N PRO A 464 23.93 7.97 10.00
CA PRO A 464 24.98 7.18 9.41
C PRO A 464 26.29 7.96 9.39
N LEU A 465 27.38 7.31 9.80
CA LEU A 465 28.71 7.88 9.80
C LEU A 465 29.45 7.44 8.54
N SER A 466 29.94 8.41 7.78
CA SER A 466 30.89 8.20 6.67
C SER A 466 32.34 8.39 7.13
N GLU A 467 32.56 9.11 8.24
CA GLU A 467 33.86 9.45 8.80
C GLU A 467 33.82 9.34 10.32
N SER A 468 34.95 8.94 10.91
CA SER A 468 35.13 8.88 12.37
C SER A 468 35.91 10.08 12.93
N ALA A 469 36.57 10.87 12.07
CA ALA A 469 37.32 12.03 12.48
C ALA A 469 36.35 13.11 13.05
N GLY A 470 36.60 13.59 14.28
CA GLY A 470 35.71 14.55 14.95
C GLY A 470 34.61 13.94 15.82
N LEU A 471 34.36 12.63 15.71
CA LEU A 471 33.30 11.94 16.45
C LEU A 471 33.43 12.06 17.98
N GLU A 472 34.61 11.86 18.52
CA GLU A 472 34.85 12.01 19.97
C GLU A 472 34.55 13.42 20.49
N SER A 473 34.89 14.45 19.70
CA SER A 473 34.59 15.84 20.07
C SER A 473 33.07 16.09 20.08
N LEU A 474 32.37 15.66 19.06
CA LEU A 474 30.91 15.77 18.98
C LEU A 474 30.23 15.01 20.13
N VAL A 475 30.64 13.78 20.43
CA VAL A 475 30.09 12.98 21.54
C VAL A 475 30.31 13.70 22.88
N ASN A 476 31.50 14.28 23.12
CA ASN A 476 31.78 15.00 24.33
C ASN A 476 30.97 16.28 24.50
N ASP A 477 30.77 17.02 23.41
CA ASP A 477 29.96 18.25 23.43
C ASP A 477 28.46 17.93 23.66
N LEU A 478 27.95 16.87 23.04
CA LEU A 478 26.58 16.44 23.24
C LEU A 478 26.32 15.88 24.64
N ARG A 479 27.27 15.15 25.23
CA ARG A 479 27.17 14.69 26.64
C ARG A 479 27.12 15.84 27.65
N GLN A 480 27.62 17.03 27.30
CA GLN A 480 27.52 18.23 28.14
C GLN A 480 26.20 19.00 27.93
N ASN A 481 25.43 18.68 26.88
CA ASN A 481 24.17 19.34 26.61
C ASN A 481 23.05 18.71 27.45
N SER A 482 22.46 19.52 28.33
CA SER A 482 21.42 19.09 29.28
C SER A 482 20.12 18.54 28.62
N LYS A 483 19.96 18.75 27.32
CA LYS A 483 18.79 18.26 26.54
C LYS A 483 19.05 16.87 25.94
N VAL A 484 20.29 16.42 25.91
CA VAL A 484 20.67 15.08 25.43
C VAL A 484 20.56 14.11 26.59
N GLN A 485 19.78 13.08 26.46
CA GLN A 485 19.60 12.05 27.48
C GLN A 485 20.69 10.98 27.42
N GLY A 486 21.26 10.72 26.23
CA GLY A 486 22.33 9.78 26.04
C GLY A 486 22.84 9.79 24.60
N VAL A 487 24.05 9.26 24.44
CA VAL A 487 24.70 9.10 23.11
C VAL A 487 25.27 7.70 23.04
N ALA A 488 25.02 6.99 21.96
CA ALA A 488 25.56 5.66 21.69
C ALA A 488 26.13 5.55 20.27
N LEU A 489 26.99 4.58 20.08
CA LEU A 489 27.66 4.31 18.83
C LEU A 489 27.47 2.83 18.44
N ALA A 490 27.25 2.57 17.16
CA ALA A 490 27.06 1.21 16.69
C ALA A 490 27.70 1.01 15.31
N ARG A 491 28.18 -0.21 15.05
CA ARG A 491 28.54 -0.65 13.69
C ARG A 491 27.30 -1.17 12.97
N HIS A 492 26.42 -1.87 13.69
CA HIS A 492 25.14 -2.38 13.19
C HIS A 492 24.00 -1.86 14.08
N HIS A 493 23.03 -1.21 13.48
CA HIS A 493 21.91 -0.60 14.19
C HIS A 493 20.59 -1.31 13.89
N ILE A 494 19.66 -1.27 14.85
CA ILE A 494 18.30 -1.82 14.69
C ILE A 494 17.60 -1.10 13.53
N GLY A 495 17.09 -1.88 12.57
CA GLY A 495 16.41 -1.37 11.38
C GLY A 495 17.33 -1.03 10.20
N TYR A 496 18.63 -0.82 10.43
CA TYR A 496 19.61 -0.46 9.41
C TYR A 496 20.91 -1.24 9.57
N GLY A 497 21.50 -1.64 8.45
CA GLY A 497 22.83 -2.25 8.46
C GLY A 497 22.94 -3.47 9.37
N MET A 498 21.87 -4.25 9.52
CA MET A 498 21.90 -5.47 10.33
C MET A 498 22.79 -6.51 9.68
N SER A 499 23.58 -7.20 10.50
CA SER A 499 24.35 -8.36 10.08
C SER A 499 23.71 -9.65 10.58
N TYR A 500 24.12 -10.76 9.99
CA TYR A 500 23.73 -12.10 10.41
C TYR A 500 24.97 -12.90 10.73
N ALA A 501 24.88 -13.74 11.76
CA ALA A 501 25.93 -14.65 12.17
C ALA A 501 25.36 -16.05 12.35
N LYS A 502 26.18 -17.07 12.16
CA LYS A 502 25.76 -18.47 12.25
C LYS A 502 26.04 -19.03 13.65
N VAL A 503 24.99 -19.44 14.34
CA VAL A 503 25.11 -20.15 15.60
C VAL A 503 25.16 -21.65 15.33
N ASN A 504 26.23 -22.30 15.82
CA ASN A 504 26.38 -23.74 15.80
C ASN A 504 26.17 -24.30 17.20
N HIS A 505 25.00 -24.83 17.50
CA HIS A 505 24.70 -25.42 18.81
C HIS A 505 23.91 -26.71 18.66
N LEU A 506 24.41 -27.83 19.23
CA LEU A 506 23.73 -29.15 19.26
C LEU A 506 23.12 -29.59 17.91
N ASP A 507 23.92 -29.65 16.84
CA ASP A 507 23.54 -29.99 15.46
C ASP A 507 22.56 -29.02 14.79
N ASN A 508 22.15 -27.93 15.43
CA ASN A 508 21.38 -26.85 14.81
C ASN A 508 22.30 -25.74 14.32
N LYS A 509 22.27 -25.47 13.02
CA LYS A 509 22.86 -24.27 12.43
C LYS A 509 21.71 -23.32 12.14
N THR A 510 21.71 -22.15 12.75
CA THR A 510 20.67 -21.15 12.60
C THR A 510 21.30 -19.77 12.48
N ASP A 511 20.83 -19.00 11.50
CA ASP A 511 21.23 -17.61 11.36
C ASP A 511 20.55 -16.77 12.45
N VAL A 512 21.35 -15.96 13.14
CA VAL A 512 20.90 -15.03 14.16
C VAL A 512 21.24 -13.61 13.74
N ARG A 513 20.44 -12.65 14.19
CA ARG A 513 20.75 -11.24 13.99
C ARG A 513 21.96 -10.86 14.83
N TRP A 514 22.92 -10.20 14.22
CA TRP A 514 24.18 -9.83 14.84
C TRP A 514 24.35 -8.32 14.87
N PHE A 515 24.56 -7.76 16.07
CA PHE A 515 24.74 -6.34 16.31
C PHE A 515 26.07 -6.09 17.01
N GLU A 516 26.83 -5.13 16.50
CA GLU A 516 28.06 -4.65 17.13
C GLU A 516 27.81 -3.23 17.62
N VAL A 517 27.80 -3.04 18.95
CA VAL A 517 27.36 -1.83 19.64
C VAL A 517 28.34 -1.41 20.72
N ASP A 518 28.27 -0.15 21.17
CA ASP A 518 28.99 0.31 22.36
C ASP A 518 28.25 -0.06 23.66
N ASP A 519 28.85 0.31 24.81
CA ASP A 519 28.29 -0.03 26.12
C ASP A 519 27.09 0.82 26.55
N ASP A 520 26.86 2.00 25.93
CA ASP A 520 25.76 2.89 26.20
C ASP A 520 24.48 2.53 25.35
N TYR A 521 24.63 1.64 24.36
CA TYR A 521 23.57 1.35 23.37
C TYR A 521 22.23 0.92 23.98
N PHE A 522 22.25 -0.01 24.94
CA PHE A 522 21.00 -0.52 25.55
C PHE A 522 20.27 0.57 26.36
N GLU A 523 21.01 1.43 27.04
CA GLU A 523 20.47 2.56 27.81
C GLU A 523 19.86 3.59 26.86
N VAL A 524 20.59 4.00 25.82
CA VAL A 524 20.15 4.98 24.83
C VAL A 524 18.92 4.48 24.07
N MET A 525 18.90 3.20 23.65
CA MET A 525 17.79 2.57 22.96
C MET A 525 16.65 2.14 23.89
N ASN A 526 16.81 2.35 25.21
CA ASN A 526 15.84 1.94 26.23
C ASN A 526 15.43 0.46 26.13
N MET A 527 16.43 -0.41 25.86
CA MET A 527 16.24 -1.86 25.83
C MET A 527 16.37 -2.43 27.24
N GLU A 528 15.30 -3.07 27.70
CA GLU A 528 15.24 -3.59 29.06
C GLU A 528 16.12 -4.85 29.21
N LEU A 529 17.02 -4.82 30.18
CA LEU A 529 17.83 -5.97 30.58
C LEU A 529 17.00 -6.89 31.50
N VAL A 530 16.59 -8.03 30.98
CA VAL A 530 15.73 -8.99 31.72
C VAL A 530 16.54 -9.79 32.73
N LYS A 531 17.78 -10.19 32.37
CA LYS A 531 18.68 -10.98 33.21
C LYS A 531 20.15 -10.62 32.96
N GLY A 532 20.98 -10.82 33.97
CA GLY A 532 22.41 -10.63 33.84
C GLY A 532 22.85 -9.18 33.94
N ARG A 533 23.82 -8.76 33.11
CA ARG A 533 24.38 -7.41 33.07
C ARG A 533 24.64 -6.93 31.64
N SER A 534 24.68 -5.63 31.45
CA SER A 534 25.16 -4.99 30.23
C SER A 534 26.70 -5.06 30.08
N PHE A 535 27.19 -4.59 28.96
CA PHE A 535 28.60 -4.44 28.69
C PHE A 535 29.25 -3.41 29.62
N ASN A 536 30.56 -3.59 29.85
CA ASN A 536 31.39 -2.61 30.54
C ASN A 536 32.69 -2.40 29.75
N ASN A 537 32.89 -1.20 29.27
CA ASN A 537 34.02 -0.82 28.44
C ASN A 537 35.38 -1.01 29.13
N ALA A 538 35.41 -0.97 30.47
CA ALA A 538 36.61 -1.23 31.25
C ALA A 538 36.99 -2.73 31.33
N ASN A 539 36.06 -3.64 31.01
CA ASN A 539 36.30 -5.06 31.01
C ASN A 539 36.70 -5.56 29.61
N GLN A 540 37.94 -6.00 29.47
CA GLN A 540 38.48 -6.49 28.21
C GLN A 540 37.74 -7.75 27.70
N ALA A 541 37.29 -8.61 28.60
CA ALA A 541 36.52 -9.82 28.23
C ALA A 541 35.20 -9.49 27.53
N ASP A 542 34.59 -8.36 27.89
CA ASP A 542 33.33 -7.93 27.27
C ASP A 542 33.49 -7.59 25.77
N ALA A 543 34.63 -7.04 25.39
CA ALA A 543 34.94 -6.73 23.99
C ALA A 543 35.36 -7.97 23.16
N THR A 544 35.91 -9.03 23.81
CA THR A 544 36.51 -10.15 23.08
C THR A 544 35.66 -11.40 23.06
N SER A 545 34.99 -11.74 24.17
CA SER A 545 34.38 -13.04 24.38
C SER A 545 33.01 -13.01 25.07
N SER A 546 32.40 -11.84 25.24
CA SER A 546 31.08 -11.71 25.86
C SER A 546 30.03 -11.25 24.84
N ILE A 547 28.79 -11.74 25.00
CA ILE A 547 27.65 -11.28 24.26
C ILE A 547 26.44 -11.05 25.18
N VAL A 548 25.56 -10.15 24.76
CA VAL A 548 24.20 -9.97 25.27
C VAL A 548 23.24 -10.48 24.20
N VAL A 549 22.20 -11.22 24.60
CA VAL A 549 21.26 -11.85 23.66
C VAL A 549 19.81 -11.47 24.01
N ASN A 550 18.86 -11.68 23.10
CA ASN A 550 17.45 -11.50 23.42
C ASN A 550 16.81 -12.78 24.00
N GLU A 551 15.58 -12.68 24.51
CA GLU A 551 14.86 -13.82 25.10
C GLU A 551 14.62 -14.95 24.09
N GLU A 552 14.31 -14.63 22.82
CA GLU A 552 14.08 -15.62 21.77
C GLU A 552 15.37 -16.40 21.43
N PHE A 553 16.57 -15.80 21.55
CA PHE A 553 17.84 -16.51 21.43
C PHE A 553 17.97 -17.59 22.53
N MET A 554 17.72 -17.21 23.79
CA MET A 554 17.77 -18.15 24.91
C MET A 554 16.80 -19.30 24.74
N LYS A 555 15.62 -19.03 24.28
CA LYS A 555 14.54 -20.00 24.04
C LYS A 555 14.87 -20.95 22.89
N THR A 556 15.34 -20.39 21.76
CA THR A 556 15.66 -21.15 20.54
C THR A 556 16.78 -22.16 20.79
N PHE A 557 17.82 -21.79 21.54
CA PHE A 557 18.98 -22.64 21.78
C PHE A 557 18.96 -23.36 23.14
N GLY A 558 17.99 -23.07 24.00
CA GLY A 558 17.88 -23.70 25.32
C GLY A 558 19.02 -23.36 26.29
N LEU A 559 19.64 -22.19 26.11
CA LEU A 559 20.83 -21.73 26.83
C LEU A 559 20.48 -20.96 28.12
N GLN A 560 21.46 -20.80 29.01
CA GLN A 560 21.39 -20.00 30.24
C GLN A 560 22.49 -18.95 30.29
N ILE A 561 22.34 -17.98 31.21
CA ILE A 561 23.40 -17.01 31.45
C ILE A 561 24.67 -17.76 31.91
N GLN A 562 25.82 -17.31 31.41
CA GLN A 562 27.15 -17.88 31.56
C GLN A 562 27.43 -19.12 30.70
N ASP A 563 26.44 -19.58 29.90
CA ASP A 563 26.74 -20.61 28.92
C ASP A 563 27.59 -20.05 27.78
N GLU A 564 28.40 -20.95 27.21
CA GLU A 564 29.26 -20.65 26.07
C GLU A 564 28.55 -21.09 24.77
N VAL A 565 28.63 -20.26 23.76
CA VAL A 565 28.04 -20.52 22.43
C VAL A 565 29.09 -20.22 21.33
N HIS A 566 29.06 -21.03 20.29
CA HIS A 566 29.87 -20.80 19.09
C HIS A 566 29.04 -20.03 18.04
N ILE A 567 29.55 -18.84 17.68
CA ILE A 567 28.94 -17.99 16.64
C ILE A 567 30.03 -17.74 15.60
N ASP A 568 29.77 -18.14 14.34
CA ASP A 568 30.75 -18.20 13.27
C ASP A 568 32.02 -18.95 13.71
N THR A 569 33.16 -18.28 13.72
CA THR A 569 34.43 -18.82 14.19
C THR A 569 34.76 -18.46 15.66
N GLY A 570 33.91 -17.66 16.29
CA GLY A 570 34.09 -17.16 17.64
C GLY A 570 33.41 -18.01 18.72
N LYS A 571 33.97 -17.99 19.93
CA LYS A 571 33.40 -18.57 21.13
C LYS A 571 33.05 -17.45 22.10
N TYR A 572 31.79 -17.37 22.51
CA TYR A 572 31.27 -16.28 23.32
C TYR A 572 30.53 -16.79 24.55
N THR A 573 30.60 -16.02 25.63
CA THR A 573 29.88 -16.26 26.88
C THR A 573 28.68 -15.30 26.97
N ILE A 574 27.51 -15.80 27.28
CA ILE A 574 26.29 -14.99 27.45
C ILE A 574 26.36 -14.32 28.82
N ILE A 575 26.44 -12.97 28.85
CA ILE A 575 26.54 -12.18 30.09
C ILE A 575 25.25 -11.47 30.46
N GLY A 576 24.33 -11.27 29.51
CA GLY A 576 23.05 -10.59 29.71
C GLY A 576 22.00 -11.02 28.71
N VAL A 577 20.77 -10.80 29.10
CA VAL A 577 19.58 -11.05 28.25
C VAL A 577 18.72 -9.81 28.24
N VAL A 578 18.43 -9.28 27.04
CA VAL A 578 17.48 -8.19 26.82
C VAL A 578 16.13 -8.76 26.39
N ASN A 579 15.07 -7.99 26.58
CA ASN A 579 13.74 -8.33 26.07
C ASN A 579 13.74 -8.51 24.54
N ASP A 580 12.74 -9.21 24.04
CA ASP A 580 12.52 -9.35 22.60
C ASP A 580 12.21 -8.02 21.93
N PHE A 581 12.63 -7.86 20.69
CA PHE A 581 12.43 -6.63 19.94
C PHE A 581 12.07 -6.90 18.48
N TYR A 582 11.37 -5.91 17.86
CA TYR A 582 10.83 -5.98 16.51
C TYR A 582 11.41 -4.88 15.62
N PRO A 583 12.58 -5.09 15.03
CA PRO A 583 13.32 -4.03 14.33
C PRO A 583 12.63 -3.45 13.10
N PHE A 584 11.69 -4.17 12.50
CA PHE A 584 10.93 -3.75 11.33
C PHE A 584 9.44 -3.52 11.63
N GLY A 585 9.07 -3.38 12.92
CA GLY A 585 7.66 -3.38 13.32
C GLY A 585 7.02 -4.76 13.23
N LEU A 586 5.69 -4.80 13.13
CA LEU A 586 4.93 -6.05 13.22
C LEU A 586 4.57 -6.65 11.85
N TRP A 587 5.41 -6.44 10.83
CA TRP A 587 5.20 -7.01 9.50
C TRP A 587 5.18 -8.54 9.51
N ARG A 588 4.43 -9.12 8.58
CA ARG A 588 4.41 -10.56 8.37
C ARG A 588 5.82 -11.08 8.00
N GLY A 589 6.27 -12.11 8.74
CA GLY A 589 7.62 -12.66 8.60
C GLY A 589 8.68 -11.97 9.47
N GLU A 590 8.37 -10.81 10.06
CA GLU A 590 9.24 -10.07 10.96
C GLU A 590 8.84 -10.30 12.42
N GLN A 591 8.89 -11.55 12.85
CA GLN A 591 8.74 -11.90 14.28
C GLN A 591 10.05 -11.59 15.03
N SER A 592 9.99 -11.60 16.37
CA SER A 592 11.21 -11.59 17.15
C SER A 592 12.06 -12.79 16.75
N LYS A 593 13.28 -12.52 16.26
CA LYS A 593 14.25 -13.54 15.85
C LYS A 593 15.37 -13.59 16.87
N PRO A 594 16.05 -14.72 17.02
CA PRO A 594 17.25 -14.79 17.84
C PRO A 594 18.25 -13.71 17.45
N ALA A 595 18.71 -12.95 18.44
CA ALA A 595 19.63 -11.84 18.24
C ALA A 595 20.74 -11.84 19.29
N ALA A 596 21.94 -11.48 18.88
CA ALA A 596 23.10 -11.35 19.72
C ALA A 596 23.78 -10.00 19.50
N PHE A 597 24.22 -9.39 20.59
CA PHE A 597 24.93 -8.12 20.62
C PHE A 597 26.35 -8.38 21.10
N LYS A 598 27.34 -7.72 20.49
CA LYS A 598 28.74 -7.75 20.84
C LYS A 598 29.26 -6.33 21.07
N LEU A 599 30.07 -6.15 22.07
CA LEU A 599 30.74 -4.87 22.33
C LEU A 599 31.79 -4.60 21.25
N VAL A 600 31.75 -3.44 20.60
CA VAL A 600 32.76 -2.97 19.66
C VAL A 600 33.38 -1.67 20.16
N LYS A 601 34.68 -1.45 19.85
CA LYS A 601 35.41 -0.23 20.15
C LYS A 601 36.05 0.31 18.87
N GLY A 602 35.41 1.29 18.28
CA GLY A 602 35.81 1.87 17.00
C GLY A 602 35.08 1.27 15.81
N ASP A 603 35.35 1.80 14.62
CA ASP A 603 34.72 1.45 13.35
C ASP A 603 33.17 1.52 13.44
N TYR A 604 32.66 2.62 13.94
CA TYR A 604 31.25 2.86 14.06
C TYR A 604 30.65 3.39 12.75
N ASN A 605 29.50 2.84 12.36
CA ASN A 605 28.77 3.25 11.18
C ASN A 605 27.53 4.10 11.52
N TYR A 606 27.13 4.12 12.80
CA TYR A 606 25.94 4.82 13.28
C TYR A 606 26.24 5.60 14.55
N PHE A 607 25.74 6.83 14.58
CA PHE A 607 25.76 7.74 15.70
C PHE A 607 24.33 7.96 16.17
N LEU A 608 24.06 7.65 17.43
CA LEU A 608 22.73 7.63 18.03
C LEU A 608 22.65 8.65 19.17
N VAL A 609 21.64 9.51 19.14
CA VAL A 609 21.42 10.51 20.19
C VAL A 609 20.02 10.38 20.73
N ASN A 610 19.88 10.08 22.02
CA ASN A 610 18.59 10.14 22.70
C ASN A 610 18.28 11.57 23.09
N VAL A 611 17.30 12.15 22.43
CA VAL A 611 16.92 13.57 22.50
C VAL A 611 15.67 13.83 23.35
N GLY A 612 15.06 12.77 23.89
CA GLY A 612 13.79 12.87 24.62
C GLY A 612 12.75 13.67 23.83
N ASP A 613 12.14 14.66 24.48
CA ASP A 613 11.11 15.51 23.86
C ASP A 613 11.69 16.70 23.06
N HIS A 614 13.02 16.80 22.93
CA HIS A 614 13.71 17.92 22.28
C HIS A 614 14.16 17.65 20.83
N LYS A 615 13.56 16.68 20.16
CA LYS A 615 13.98 16.16 18.84
C LYS A 615 14.20 17.27 17.80
N SER A 616 13.19 18.14 17.58
CA SER A 616 13.28 19.19 16.55
C SER A 616 14.39 20.24 16.84
N GLU A 617 14.61 20.55 18.12
CA GLU A 617 15.62 21.52 18.53
C GLU A 617 17.04 20.95 18.37
N LEU A 618 17.23 19.69 18.80
CA LEU A 618 18.52 19.02 18.69
C LEU A 618 18.85 18.63 17.25
N ASP A 619 17.86 18.26 16.43
CA ASP A 619 18.07 18.07 14.99
C ASP A 619 18.57 19.36 14.32
N ALA A 620 17.91 20.50 14.62
CA ALA A 620 18.35 21.79 14.11
C ALA A 620 19.76 22.18 14.57
N TYR A 621 20.10 21.89 15.82
CA TYR A 621 21.43 22.10 16.38
C TYR A 621 22.47 21.23 15.67
N LEU A 622 22.24 19.92 15.58
CA LEU A 622 23.14 18.98 14.90
C LEU A 622 23.32 19.36 13.42
N ARG A 623 22.27 19.72 12.74
CA ARG A 623 22.33 20.19 11.33
C ARG A 623 23.22 21.43 11.16
N SER A 624 23.15 22.37 12.11
CA SER A 624 23.96 23.59 12.05
C SER A 624 25.44 23.35 12.34
N GLU A 625 25.73 22.42 13.28
CA GLU A 625 27.09 22.16 13.74
C GLU A 625 27.78 21.00 13.00
N TRP A 626 27.04 20.15 12.29
CA TRP A 626 27.54 18.93 11.65
C TRP A 626 28.75 19.17 10.77
N HIS A 627 28.68 20.19 9.91
CA HIS A 627 29.75 20.56 9.01
C HIS A 627 31.06 20.98 9.73
N ASN A 628 30.98 21.43 10.98
CA ASN A 628 32.16 21.80 11.77
C ASN A 628 32.91 20.55 12.23
N TYR A 629 32.22 19.43 12.46
CA TYR A 629 32.83 18.16 12.87
C TYR A 629 33.15 17.25 11.69
N PHE A 630 32.27 17.28 10.67
CA PHE A 630 32.33 16.42 9.47
C PHE A 630 32.15 17.25 8.20
N PRO A 631 33.23 17.91 7.72
CA PRO A 631 33.15 18.82 6.56
C PRO A 631 32.71 18.14 5.26
N ASP A 632 33.05 16.87 5.09
CA ASP A 632 32.84 16.08 3.88
C ASP A 632 31.69 15.07 4.00
N ALA A 633 31.03 14.98 5.16
CA ALA A 633 29.89 14.11 5.37
C ALA A 633 28.56 14.88 5.37
N PRO A 634 27.53 14.42 4.64
CA PRO A 634 26.21 15.03 4.68
C PRO A 634 25.56 14.78 6.06
N TYR A 635 24.76 15.76 6.51
CA TYR A 635 23.88 15.56 7.65
C TYR A 635 22.56 14.98 7.14
N GLU A 636 22.42 13.68 7.25
CA GLU A 636 21.21 12.95 6.84
C GLU A 636 20.78 12.03 8.00
N PRO A 637 20.08 12.60 9.01
CA PRO A 637 19.52 11.77 10.05
C PRO A 637 18.52 10.82 9.40
N GLU A 638 18.76 9.54 9.58
CA GLU A 638 17.76 8.55 9.21
C GLU A 638 16.57 8.72 10.15
N LEU A 639 15.37 8.70 9.60
CA LEU A 639 14.16 8.54 10.41
C LEU A 639 14.32 7.20 11.13
N ASP A 640 14.46 7.25 12.44
CA ASP A 640 14.61 6.04 13.22
C ASP A 640 13.53 5.06 12.82
N ASN A 641 14.00 3.95 12.28
CA ASN A 641 13.18 2.87 11.88
C ASN A 641 12.16 3.21 10.76
N GLN A 642 12.66 3.60 9.59
CA GLN A 642 11.82 3.83 8.40
C GLN A 642 10.82 2.68 8.16
N GLN A 643 11.22 1.44 8.45
CA GLN A 643 10.35 0.27 8.29
C GLN A 643 9.20 0.25 9.30
N VAL A 644 9.45 0.64 10.56
CA VAL A 644 8.39 0.77 11.57
C VAL A 644 7.45 1.89 11.19
N TYR A 645 7.97 3.05 10.79
CA TYR A 645 7.17 4.16 10.29
C TYR A 645 6.31 3.78 9.10
N LEU A 646 6.85 3.04 8.13
CA LEU A 646 6.11 2.53 6.98
C LEU A 646 4.99 1.56 7.40
N SER A 647 5.26 0.69 8.38
CA SER A 647 4.28 -0.23 8.96
C SER A 647 3.09 0.52 9.60
N GLU A 648 3.39 1.53 10.41
CA GLU A 648 2.39 2.38 11.04
C GLU A 648 1.58 3.18 10.00
N LEU A 649 2.26 3.82 9.05
CA LEU A 649 1.62 4.59 7.99
C LEU A 649 0.68 3.73 7.14
N LEU A 650 1.05 2.48 6.83
CA LEU A 650 0.18 1.56 6.11
C LEU A 650 -1.03 1.14 6.96
N SER A 651 -0.85 0.89 8.25
CA SER A 651 -1.94 0.58 9.16
C SER A 651 -2.93 1.76 9.28
N ASP A 652 -2.42 2.99 9.38
CA ASP A 652 -3.22 4.21 9.41
C ASP A 652 -4.00 4.41 8.10
N ASN A 653 -3.36 4.17 6.96
CA ASN A 653 -3.99 4.27 5.65
C ASN A 653 -5.11 3.23 5.47
N MET A 654 -4.88 2.00 5.90
CA MET A 654 -5.91 0.95 5.90
C MET A 654 -7.10 1.34 6.78
N SER A 655 -6.82 1.90 7.96
CA SER A 655 -7.83 2.47 8.86
C SER A 655 -8.65 3.57 8.17
N PHE A 656 -7.99 4.54 7.58
CA PHE A 656 -8.64 5.67 6.90
C PHE A 656 -9.53 5.21 5.75
N LEU A 657 -9.00 4.36 4.86
CA LEU A 657 -9.75 3.83 3.71
C LEU A 657 -10.96 3.00 4.16
N SER A 658 -10.79 2.16 5.17
CA SER A 658 -11.87 1.32 5.69
C SER A 658 -12.91 2.13 6.46
N PHE A 659 -12.50 3.15 7.19
CA PHE A 659 -13.43 4.09 7.82
C PHE A 659 -14.25 4.85 6.77
N PHE A 660 -13.61 5.35 5.72
CA PHE A 660 -14.31 5.97 4.59
C PHE A 660 -15.32 5.02 3.96
N GLN A 661 -14.93 3.76 3.69
CA GLN A 661 -15.81 2.72 3.17
C GLN A 661 -17.02 2.49 4.10
N ALA A 662 -16.79 2.41 5.42
CA ALA A 662 -17.85 2.22 6.40
C ALA A 662 -18.87 3.38 6.40
N VAL A 663 -18.39 4.62 6.36
CA VAL A 663 -19.24 5.81 6.28
C VAL A 663 -20.10 5.78 5.02
N VAL A 664 -19.52 5.49 3.87
CA VAL A 664 -20.23 5.38 2.59
C VAL A 664 -21.27 4.25 2.64
N ALA A 665 -20.90 3.08 3.14
CA ALA A 665 -21.77 1.93 3.24
C ALA A 665 -22.97 2.19 4.17
N ILE A 666 -22.75 2.85 5.31
CA ILE A 666 -23.82 3.26 6.24
C ILE A 666 -24.74 4.30 5.56
N PHE A 667 -24.18 5.30 4.89
CA PHE A 667 -24.97 6.29 4.15
C PHE A 667 -25.89 5.62 3.13
N LEU A 668 -25.39 4.67 2.35
CA LEU A 668 -26.18 3.91 1.38
C LEU A 668 -27.22 3.00 2.05
N ALA A 669 -26.88 2.40 3.20
CA ALA A 669 -27.78 1.57 3.99
C ALA A 669 -28.95 2.37 4.54
N VAL A 670 -28.70 3.56 5.12
CA VAL A 670 -29.69 4.49 5.63
C VAL A 670 -30.66 4.90 4.50
N ASN A 671 -30.12 5.19 3.31
CA ASN A 671 -30.95 5.56 2.14
C ASN A 671 -31.85 4.43 1.66
N ALA A 672 -31.36 3.18 1.69
CA ALA A 672 -32.18 2.02 1.35
C ALA A 672 -33.32 1.82 2.36
N LEU A 673 -33.01 1.88 3.65
CA LEU A 673 -34.02 1.81 4.71
C LEU A 673 -35.05 2.92 4.59
N PHE A 674 -34.59 4.15 4.36
CA PHE A 674 -35.46 5.30 4.16
C PHE A 674 -36.45 5.08 3.00
N THR A 675 -35.98 4.51 1.89
CA THR A 675 -36.82 4.21 0.72
C THR A 675 -37.81 3.10 1.03
N VAL A 676 -37.38 1.97 1.59
CA VAL A 676 -38.24 0.81 1.90
C VAL A 676 -39.32 1.17 2.94
N VAL A 677 -38.89 1.88 4.01
CA VAL A 677 -39.82 2.33 5.05
C VAL A 677 -40.83 3.33 4.49
N SER A 678 -40.38 4.28 3.64
CA SER A 678 -41.29 5.27 3.02
C SER A 678 -42.40 4.58 2.20
N ILE A 679 -42.08 3.56 1.44
CA ILE A 679 -43.02 2.79 0.62
C ILE A 679 -43.93 1.95 1.52
N SER A 680 -43.40 1.31 2.53
CA SER A 680 -44.18 0.53 3.49
C SER A 680 -45.23 1.41 4.18
N ILE A 681 -44.87 2.62 4.58
CA ILE A 681 -45.77 3.60 5.17
C ILE A 681 -46.86 4.02 4.14
N MET A 682 -46.45 4.34 2.90
CA MET A 682 -47.39 4.73 1.85
C MET A 682 -48.44 3.64 1.60
N ASN A 683 -48.00 2.37 1.53
CA ASN A 683 -48.90 1.24 1.27
C ASN A 683 -49.87 0.95 2.44
N ARG A 684 -49.54 1.39 3.65
CA ARG A 684 -50.32 1.19 4.87
C ARG A 684 -50.90 2.50 5.42
N LYS A 685 -50.99 3.55 4.61
CA LYS A 685 -51.44 4.87 5.06
C LYS A 685 -52.86 4.84 5.64
N LYS A 686 -53.81 4.08 5.00
CA LYS A 686 -55.16 3.84 5.55
C LYS A 686 -55.12 3.09 6.90
N GLU A 687 -54.30 2.04 7.04
CA GLU A 687 -54.14 1.29 8.29
C GLU A 687 -53.64 2.18 9.41
N ILE A 688 -52.67 3.06 9.14
CA ILE A 688 -52.15 4.04 10.11
C ILE A 688 -53.22 5.02 10.51
N GLY A 689 -54.00 5.55 9.52
CA GLY A 689 -55.10 6.48 9.76
C GLY A 689 -56.19 5.88 10.67
N VAL A 690 -56.66 4.67 10.35
CA VAL A 690 -57.66 3.95 11.16
C VAL A 690 -57.17 3.70 12.58
N ARG A 691 -55.94 3.18 12.74
CA ARG A 691 -55.37 2.90 14.06
C ARG A 691 -55.21 4.17 14.89
N LYS A 692 -54.83 5.28 14.26
CA LYS A 692 -54.69 6.58 14.93
C LYS A 692 -56.07 7.11 15.41
N VAL A 693 -57.10 7.02 14.59
CA VAL A 693 -58.47 7.36 14.99
C VAL A 693 -58.97 6.46 16.13
N MET A 694 -58.54 5.20 16.15
CA MET A 694 -58.82 4.23 17.23
C MET A 694 -57.94 4.42 18.48
N GLY A 695 -57.11 5.50 18.56
CA GLY A 695 -56.32 5.84 19.74
C GLY A 695 -54.94 5.18 19.83
N ALA A 696 -54.43 4.56 18.75
CA ALA A 696 -53.11 3.96 18.78
C ALA A 696 -51.99 4.99 19.05
N SER A 697 -51.13 4.70 19.98
CA SER A 697 -49.96 5.53 20.31
C SER A 697 -48.88 5.48 19.21
N LEU A 698 -48.07 6.52 19.16
CA LEU A 698 -46.93 6.59 18.25
C LEU A 698 -45.98 5.39 18.38
N ALA A 699 -45.75 4.95 19.63
CA ALA A 699 -44.92 3.78 19.93
C ALA A 699 -45.48 2.48 19.33
N GLN A 700 -46.82 2.29 19.37
CA GLN A 700 -47.44 1.10 18.78
C GLN A 700 -47.30 1.09 17.25
N ILE A 701 -47.36 2.26 16.59
CA ILE A 701 -47.15 2.39 15.16
C ILE A 701 -45.67 2.14 14.81
N LEU A 702 -44.72 2.66 15.62
CA LEU A 702 -43.29 2.40 15.45
C LEU A 702 -42.96 0.91 15.55
N VAL A 703 -43.49 0.21 16.55
CA VAL A 703 -43.29 -1.24 16.73
C VAL A 703 -43.84 -2.03 15.54
N LEU A 704 -44.98 -1.63 14.97
CA LEU A 704 -45.57 -2.31 13.82
C LEU A 704 -44.67 -2.31 12.59
N PHE A 705 -44.00 -1.16 12.31
CA PHE A 705 -43.05 -1.02 11.21
C PHE A 705 -41.66 -1.53 11.55
N GLY A 706 -41.25 -1.40 12.84
CA GLY A 706 -39.93 -1.76 13.30
C GLY A 706 -39.67 -3.27 13.35
N LYS A 707 -40.65 -4.09 13.73
CA LYS A 707 -40.43 -5.56 13.91
C LYS A 707 -39.80 -6.24 12.70
N GLY A 708 -40.32 -5.99 11.50
CA GLY A 708 -39.79 -6.61 10.28
C GLY A 708 -38.39 -6.12 9.91
N VAL A 709 -38.10 -4.84 10.14
CA VAL A 709 -36.77 -4.26 9.89
C VAL A 709 -35.77 -4.73 10.92
N LEU A 710 -36.15 -4.80 12.19
CA LEU A 710 -35.28 -5.30 13.27
C LEU A 710 -34.83 -6.73 13.02
N LEU A 711 -35.75 -7.63 12.58
CA LEU A 711 -35.37 -8.99 12.24
C LEU A 711 -34.35 -9.04 11.08
N LEU A 712 -34.60 -8.24 10.02
CA LEU A 712 -33.65 -8.17 8.89
C LEU A 712 -32.30 -7.64 9.33
N LEU A 713 -32.26 -6.61 10.17
CA LEU A 713 -31.02 -6.04 10.70
C LEU A 713 -30.28 -7.03 11.61
N SER A 714 -30.99 -7.79 12.47
CA SER A 714 -30.39 -8.80 13.33
C SER A 714 -29.70 -9.91 12.51
N VAL A 715 -30.38 -10.41 11.47
CA VAL A 715 -29.79 -11.39 10.54
C VAL A 715 -28.57 -10.81 9.84
N SER A 716 -28.69 -9.56 9.35
CA SER A 716 -27.60 -8.88 8.65
C SER A 716 -26.43 -8.57 9.56
N LEU A 717 -26.67 -8.25 10.85
CA LEU A 717 -25.62 -8.05 11.85
C LEU A 717 -24.81 -9.32 12.06
N VAL A 718 -25.47 -10.45 12.30
CA VAL A 718 -24.76 -11.72 12.53
C VAL A 718 -23.92 -12.09 11.31
N LEU A 719 -24.50 -12.08 10.11
CA LEU A 719 -23.77 -12.42 8.89
C LEU A 719 -22.67 -11.40 8.58
N GLY A 720 -22.96 -10.11 8.77
CA GLY A 720 -22.00 -9.04 8.50
C GLY A 720 -20.81 -9.03 9.48
N VAL A 721 -21.03 -9.35 10.75
CA VAL A 721 -19.95 -9.50 11.74
C VAL A 721 -19.07 -10.69 11.40
N VAL A 722 -19.66 -11.85 11.09
CA VAL A 722 -18.89 -13.07 10.74
C VAL A 722 -18.05 -12.83 9.48
N LEU A 723 -18.67 -12.30 8.42
CA LEU A 723 -17.96 -12.05 7.16
C LEU A 723 -16.93 -10.90 7.32
N GLY A 724 -17.27 -9.86 8.07
CA GLY A 724 -16.38 -8.72 8.33
C GLY A 724 -15.16 -9.15 9.12
N ASN A 725 -15.33 -9.97 10.16
CA ASN A 725 -14.22 -10.55 10.90
C ASN A 725 -13.33 -11.43 10.00
N TYR A 726 -13.94 -12.37 9.29
CA TYR A 726 -13.20 -13.28 8.41
C TYR A 726 -12.35 -12.54 7.37
N MET A 727 -12.93 -11.52 6.71
CA MET A 727 -12.19 -10.73 5.73
C MET A 727 -11.13 -9.85 6.38
N SER A 728 -11.38 -9.31 7.58
CA SER A 728 -10.38 -8.51 8.29
C SER A 728 -9.20 -9.36 8.73
N GLU A 729 -9.45 -10.52 9.34
CA GLU A 729 -8.39 -11.47 9.70
C GLU A 729 -7.56 -11.88 8.48
N LEU A 730 -8.24 -12.24 7.37
CA LEU A 730 -7.55 -12.62 6.14
C LEU A 730 -6.57 -11.53 5.64
N PHE A 731 -6.98 -10.27 5.68
CA PHE A 731 -6.12 -9.17 5.22
C PHE A 731 -5.05 -8.78 6.25
N LEU A 732 -5.38 -8.78 7.52
CA LEU A 732 -4.42 -8.46 8.59
C LEU A 732 -3.35 -9.54 8.69
N ASP A 733 -3.71 -10.83 8.61
CA ASP A 733 -2.77 -11.97 8.56
C ASP A 733 -1.82 -11.93 7.35
N LEU A 734 -2.28 -11.35 6.21
CA LEU A 734 -1.43 -11.17 5.04
C LEU A 734 -0.37 -10.08 5.24
N MET A 735 -0.61 -9.11 6.13
CA MET A 735 0.23 -7.94 6.29
C MET A 735 1.03 -7.92 7.58
N PHE A 736 0.47 -8.42 8.68
CA PHE A 736 1.06 -8.30 10.00
C PHE A 736 1.25 -9.68 10.64
N SER A 737 2.35 -9.86 11.37
CA SER A 737 2.61 -11.05 12.18
C SER A 737 1.82 -11.05 13.49
N VAL A 738 1.54 -9.85 14.01
CA VAL A 738 0.74 -9.62 15.21
C VAL A 738 -0.21 -8.46 14.94
N HIS A 739 -1.50 -8.66 15.19
CA HIS A 739 -2.54 -7.64 14.94
C HIS A 739 -3.69 -7.76 15.94
N SER A 740 -4.56 -6.75 15.94
CA SER A 740 -5.76 -6.76 16.78
C SER A 740 -6.80 -7.76 16.27
N HIS A 741 -7.51 -8.41 17.20
CA HIS A 741 -8.60 -9.35 16.91
C HIS A 741 -9.97 -8.77 17.24
N LEU A 742 -11.03 -9.44 16.74
CA LEU A 742 -12.42 -9.04 17.01
C LEU A 742 -12.71 -8.99 18.50
N SER A 743 -13.05 -7.80 19.00
CA SER A 743 -13.46 -7.61 20.39
C SER A 743 -14.98 -7.53 20.55
N LEU A 744 -15.48 -7.81 21.76
CA LEU A 744 -16.89 -7.58 22.08
C LEU A 744 -17.27 -6.11 21.90
N GLY A 745 -16.33 -5.17 22.16
CA GLY A 745 -16.50 -3.75 21.94
C GLY A 745 -16.79 -3.40 20.48
N THR A 746 -16.08 -4.04 19.53
CA THR A 746 -16.32 -3.90 18.09
C THR A 746 -17.76 -4.28 17.72
N VAL A 747 -18.22 -5.43 18.21
CA VAL A 747 -19.59 -5.93 17.91
C VAL A 747 -20.64 -4.99 18.51
N ILE A 748 -20.45 -4.53 19.74
CA ILE A 748 -21.36 -3.58 20.40
C ILE A 748 -21.40 -2.26 19.63
N THR A 749 -20.26 -1.70 19.28
CA THR A 749 -20.18 -0.41 18.52
C THR A 749 -20.85 -0.55 17.15
N ALA A 750 -20.54 -1.61 16.40
CA ALA A 750 -21.19 -1.87 15.11
C ALA A 750 -22.71 -2.01 15.26
N SER A 751 -23.17 -2.71 16.30
CA SER A 751 -24.59 -2.86 16.60
C SER A 751 -25.25 -1.52 16.92
N LEU A 752 -24.66 -0.71 17.77
CA LEU A 752 -25.17 0.60 18.14
C LEU A 752 -25.29 1.55 16.94
N VAL A 753 -24.29 1.57 16.08
CA VAL A 753 -24.31 2.38 14.85
C VAL A 753 -25.40 1.90 13.88
N LEU A 754 -25.46 0.60 13.62
CA LEU A 754 -26.45 0.03 12.67
C LEU A 754 -27.89 0.21 13.15
N PHE A 755 -28.17 -0.20 14.40
CA PHE A 755 -29.53 -0.08 14.96
C PHE A 755 -29.90 1.37 15.24
N GLY A 756 -28.95 2.22 15.67
CA GLY A 756 -29.16 3.65 15.87
C GLY A 756 -29.54 4.36 14.58
N ALA A 757 -28.79 4.12 13.48
CA ALA A 757 -29.10 4.68 12.16
C ALA A 757 -30.47 4.22 11.65
N ALA A 758 -30.81 2.95 11.84
CA ALA A 758 -32.10 2.41 11.48
C ALA A 758 -33.24 3.01 12.32
N TYR A 759 -33.06 3.14 13.63
CA TYR A 759 -34.04 3.73 14.54
C TYR A 759 -34.32 5.20 14.19
N LEU A 760 -33.31 6.01 13.93
CA LEU A 760 -33.43 7.39 13.51
C LEU A 760 -34.19 7.50 12.18
N THR A 761 -33.86 6.63 11.21
CA THR A 761 -34.50 6.62 9.87
C THR A 761 -35.97 6.24 9.96
N ILE A 762 -36.31 5.17 10.68
CA ILE A 762 -37.69 4.69 10.85
C ILE A 762 -38.48 5.69 11.69
N GLY A 763 -37.90 6.15 12.79
CA GLY A 763 -38.51 7.12 13.71
C GLY A 763 -38.95 8.39 12.99
N TYR A 764 -38.00 9.02 12.28
CA TYR A 764 -38.31 10.23 11.49
C TYR A 764 -39.49 10.03 10.52
N LYS A 765 -39.50 8.93 9.78
CA LYS A 765 -40.55 8.65 8.77
C LYS A 765 -41.88 8.33 9.40
N VAL A 766 -41.91 7.53 10.46
CA VAL A 766 -43.18 7.16 11.14
C VAL A 766 -43.79 8.37 11.86
N VAL A 767 -42.94 9.19 12.55
CA VAL A 767 -43.40 10.43 13.21
C VAL A 767 -44.00 11.37 12.18
N LYS A 768 -43.33 11.59 11.03
CA LYS A 768 -43.85 12.44 9.97
C LYS A 768 -45.17 11.91 9.39
N ALA A 769 -45.33 10.59 9.24
CA ALA A 769 -46.56 9.98 8.74
C ALA A 769 -47.71 10.02 9.78
N ALA A 770 -47.35 9.82 11.06
CA ALA A 770 -48.32 9.84 12.14
C ALA A 770 -48.83 11.26 12.50
N ASN A 771 -48.02 12.30 12.27
CA ASN A 771 -48.41 13.70 12.48
C ASN A 771 -49.22 14.28 11.30
N GLY A 772 -49.35 13.52 10.19
CA GLY A 772 -50.26 13.89 9.07
C GLY A 772 -51.74 13.85 9.49
N ASN A 773 -52.56 14.72 8.88
CA ASN A 773 -53.98 14.79 9.20
C ASN A 773 -54.67 13.44 8.85
N PRO A 774 -55.35 12.77 9.82
CA PRO A 774 -56.09 11.52 9.58
C PRO A 774 -57.13 11.61 8.48
N VAL A 775 -57.79 12.75 8.30
CA VAL A 775 -58.79 13.01 7.29
C VAL A 775 -58.20 12.88 5.88
N ASP A 776 -57.01 13.42 5.65
CA ASP A 776 -56.31 13.31 4.36
C ASP A 776 -55.84 11.88 4.07
N SER A 777 -55.69 11.06 5.12
CA SER A 777 -55.31 9.65 5.01
C SER A 777 -56.49 8.75 4.62
N LEU A 778 -57.73 9.14 4.93
CA LEU A 778 -58.96 8.44 4.64
C LEU A 778 -59.61 8.88 3.31
N ARG A 779 -59.31 10.11 2.84
CA ARG A 779 -59.86 10.75 1.65
C ARG A 779 -59.11 10.40 0.37
N TYR A 780 -58.03 9.67 0.41
CA TYR A 780 -57.25 9.23 -0.75
C TYR A 780 -57.94 8.02 -1.40
N GLU A 781 -58.77 8.28 -2.42
CA GLU A 781 -59.21 7.31 -3.40
C GLU A 781 -58.31 7.28 -4.64
#